data_3e47ef27c1e790958243121c99080df1
#
_entry.id   3e47ef27c1e790958243121c99080df1
#
_cell.length_a   1.000
_cell.length_b   1.000
_cell.length_c   1.000
_cell.angle_alpha   90.00
_cell.angle_beta   90.00
_cell.angle_gamma   90.00
#
_symmetry.space_group_name_H-M   'P 1'
#
loop_
_entity.id
_entity.type
_entity.pdbx_description
1 polymer ?
#
loop_
_entity_poly.entity_id
_entity_poly.type
_entity_poly.pdbx_seq_one_letter_code
_entity_poly.pdbx_strand_id
1 'polypeptide(L)'
;METNPQTELARRYVEQTGVSVFLTGKAGTGKTTFLHDIVANTTKRHAVVAPTGVAAINAGGVTIHSFFQLPFDPYLPDVKELVTEYQMPERYKALSKNKQNIIRTLELLIIDEVSMVRADLLDAIDMTLRRVRRSSRPFGGVQLLLIGDVHQLSPVVTEAERPYMERVYPSPYFFASKALQQINYVTIELTKVYRQQDAAFVDLLNHVRDNNIDSATLAALNARVGTSQKGAITLTTHNRQADAINRRHMDALHGEQRTFEAIVKGNYPDKALPCDQRLEVKMGERVMFVKNDSSGGHRYYNGMLGTVTGFLREDDKDYIEVVSDDGDTIAVNRELWESMKYSIDTKTNDITQEVEGTFCQYPLQAAWAVTIHKAQGLTFDHVVIDAADAFAFGQVYVALSRCRTLEGLSLSSPLTAGVAFNDTSVSHFVSAQPSFEQTSVAADDYERQYRMEKLMELFGMDDLVHHADKLYEHYSKLKNIYPDLVQAFNAKISTLLELQAVSEKFKAQLVRIDNAAQQLRAQQGAEYFQGKLAEVAALLPTLLEVDIDNKVTAERIKDNGARFAEALGLKLSCLTAVVKDGYSVQTVQRAKVDYLMNHDGKEKKTSRERAAKTSKQSGSDSMNTDLATALRNWRSLKAAEQNVPAYVILQQKALQAIATNMPHTVAELKRQLGVGEKTVQRYGAELLDIVNDYTNDNTLTL
;
A
#
# COMPACT_ATOMS: atom_id res chain seq x y z
N MET A 1 3.46 30.05 -11.83
CA MET A 1 4.62 29.45 -11.12
C MET A 1 5.77 29.35 -12.10
N GLU A 2 6.97 29.78 -11.72
CA GLU A 2 8.15 29.51 -12.55
C GLU A 2 8.31 27.98 -12.70
N THR A 3 8.36 27.52 -13.93
CA THR A 3 8.59 26.11 -14.25
C THR A 3 10.00 25.71 -13.79
N ASN A 4 10.09 24.77 -12.88
CA ASN A 4 11.38 24.23 -12.45
C ASN A 4 11.79 23.10 -13.41
N PRO A 5 12.92 23.21 -14.13
CA PRO A 5 13.34 22.20 -15.11
C PRO A 5 13.46 20.79 -14.53
N GLN A 6 13.87 20.65 -13.26
CA GLN A 6 13.99 19.36 -12.60
C GLN A 6 12.62 18.70 -12.38
N THR A 7 11.61 19.49 -11.98
CA THR A 7 10.23 18.96 -11.80
C THR A 7 9.61 18.57 -13.14
N GLU A 8 9.83 19.34 -14.21
CA GLU A 8 9.36 19.00 -15.56
C GLU A 8 10.02 17.71 -16.07
N LEU A 9 11.33 17.56 -15.89
CA LEU A 9 12.03 16.35 -16.26
C LEU A 9 11.51 15.13 -15.47
N ALA A 10 11.31 15.27 -14.15
CA ALA A 10 10.76 14.21 -13.32
C ALA A 10 9.36 13.81 -13.77
N ARG A 11 8.48 14.78 -14.06
CA ARG A 11 7.16 14.54 -14.62
C ARG A 11 7.22 13.79 -15.94
N ARG A 12 8.10 14.21 -16.84
CA ARG A 12 8.32 13.58 -18.14
C ARG A 12 8.69 12.09 -17.99
N TYR A 13 9.64 11.77 -17.11
CA TYR A 13 10.01 10.38 -16.80
C TYR A 13 8.84 9.58 -16.22
N VAL A 14 8.09 10.14 -15.29
CA VAL A 14 6.95 9.47 -14.68
C VAL A 14 5.86 9.17 -15.70
N GLU A 15 5.49 10.16 -16.54
CA GLU A 15 4.34 10.03 -17.44
C GLU A 15 4.68 9.31 -18.76
N GLN A 16 5.85 9.57 -19.32
CA GLN A 16 6.16 9.19 -20.70
C GLN A 16 7.13 8.01 -20.81
N THR A 17 7.65 7.52 -19.67
CA THR A 17 8.57 6.38 -19.66
C THR A 17 8.12 5.29 -18.69
N GLY A 18 8.77 4.11 -18.78
CA GLY A 18 8.67 3.05 -17.77
C GLY A 18 9.84 3.02 -16.77
N VAL A 19 10.77 3.98 -16.88
CA VAL A 19 11.97 4.05 -16.04
C VAL A 19 11.58 4.58 -14.66
N SER A 20 12.03 3.90 -13.62
CA SER A 20 11.81 4.35 -12.24
C SER A 20 12.58 5.63 -11.95
N VAL A 21 12.06 6.44 -11.04
CA VAL A 21 12.63 7.75 -10.69
C VAL A 21 12.94 7.79 -9.20
N PHE A 22 14.16 8.17 -8.84
CA PHE A 22 14.49 8.64 -7.50
C PHE A 22 14.51 10.17 -7.52
N LEU A 23 13.48 10.78 -6.94
CA LEU A 23 13.38 12.23 -6.77
C LEU A 23 13.95 12.61 -5.40
N THR A 24 15.08 13.28 -5.42
CA THR A 24 15.76 13.74 -4.20
C THR A 24 15.87 15.26 -4.16
N GLY A 25 16.43 15.78 -3.09
CA GLY A 25 16.69 17.20 -2.89
C GLY A 25 16.65 17.57 -1.42
N LYS A 26 17.22 18.71 -1.10
CA LYS A 26 17.34 19.25 0.26
C LYS A 26 15.97 19.45 0.94
N ALA A 27 15.98 19.65 2.23
CA ALA A 27 14.76 20.05 2.94
C ALA A 27 14.18 21.33 2.34
N GLY A 28 12.86 21.37 2.08
CA GLY A 28 12.18 22.57 1.54
C GLY A 28 12.32 22.78 0.04
N THR A 29 12.78 21.79 -0.75
CA THR A 29 12.87 21.92 -2.23
C THR A 29 11.60 21.56 -3.00
N GLY A 30 10.47 21.28 -2.31
CA GLY A 30 9.17 21.06 -2.96
C GLY A 30 8.88 19.61 -3.34
N LYS A 31 9.58 18.61 -2.79
CA LYS A 31 9.32 17.17 -3.04
C LYS A 31 7.86 16.78 -2.80
N THR A 32 7.28 17.17 -1.67
CA THR A 32 5.89 16.87 -1.33
C THR A 32 4.90 17.59 -2.26
N THR A 33 5.21 18.81 -2.68
CA THR A 33 4.41 19.54 -3.66
C THR A 33 4.39 18.83 -5.00
N PHE A 34 5.54 18.31 -5.45
CA PHE A 34 5.65 17.50 -6.66
C PHE A 34 4.86 16.19 -6.53
N LEU A 35 4.92 15.52 -5.37
CA LEU A 35 4.13 14.32 -5.10
C LEU A 35 2.63 14.59 -5.29
N HIS A 36 2.10 15.61 -4.64
CA HIS A 36 0.68 15.96 -4.75
C HIS A 36 0.28 16.35 -6.17
N ASP A 37 1.14 17.04 -6.88
CA ASP A 37 0.92 17.40 -8.27
C ASP A 37 0.90 16.18 -9.20
N ILE A 38 1.82 15.22 -9.04
CA ILE A 38 1.79 13.95 -9.79
C ILE A 38 0.52 13.16 -9.46
N VAL A 39 0.17 13.01 -8.19
CA VAL A 39 -1.05 12.29 -7.78
C VAL A 39 -2.32 12.89 -8.39
N ALA A 40 -2.39 14.23 -8.47
CA ALA A 40 -3.55 14.92 -9.03
C ALA A 40 -3.66 14.84 -10.55
N ASN A 41 -2.55 14.71 -11.27
CA ASN A 41 -2.50 14.90 -12.72
C ASN A 41 -2.08 13.65 -13.51
N THR A 42 -1.51 12.61 -12.85
CA THR A 42 -1.05 11.41 -13.56
C THR A 42 -2.20 10.61 -14.16
N THR A 43 -1.99 10.13 -15.38
CA THR A 43 -2.91 9.19 -16.03
C THR A 43 -2.61 7.73 -15.65
N LYS A 44 -1.47 7.47 -15.00
CA LYS A 44 -1.08 6.12 -14.57
C LYS A 44 -1.84 5.69 -13.34
N ARG A 45 -2.28 4.44 -13.33
CA ARG A 45 -2.88 3.83 -12.14
C ARG A 45 -1.83 3.72 -11.04
N HIS A 46 -2.00 4.46 -9.99
CA HIS A 46 -0.97 4.64 -8.96
C HIS A 46 -1.46 4.30 -7.56
N ALA A 47 -0.50 4.08 -6.68
CA ALA A 47 -0.70 4.03 -5.23
C ALA A 47 0.44 4.80 -4.55
N VAL A 48 0.11 5.51 -3.48
CA VAL A 48 1.08 6.24 -2.64
C VAL A 48 1.26 5.47 -1.34
N VAL A 49 2.52 5.20 -1.01
CA VAL A 49 2.86 4.52 0.25
C VAL A 49 4.02 5.22 0.94
N ALA A 50 4.12 5.07 2.26
CA ALA A 50 5.23 5.60 3.05
C ALA A 50 5.63 4.63 4.18
N PRO A 51 6.84 4.74 4.75
CA PRO A 51 7.31 3.86 5.82
C PRO A 51 6.58 4.06 7.14
N THR A 52 6.12 5.26 7.44
CA THR A 52 5.47 5.61 8.72
C THR A 52 4.03 6.10 8.52
N GLY A 53 3.19 6.01 9.57
CA GLY A 53 1.81 6.50 9.53
C GLY A 53 1.72 7.99 9.26
N VAL A 54 2.58 8.78 9.90
CA VAL A 54 2.60 10.25 9.72
C VAL A 54 2.99 10.62 8.30
N ALA A 55 4.05 10.01 7.75
CA ALA A 55 4.45 10.25 6.37
C ALA A 55 3.36 9.82 5.38
N ALA A 56 2.68 8.68 5.63
CA ALA A 56 1.58 8.21 4.79
C ALA A 56 0.40 9.19 4.76
N ILE A 57 0.01 9.74 5.91
CA ILE A 57 -1.04 10.76 6.01
C ILE A 57 -0.65 12.03 5.24
N ASN A 58 0.58 12.51 5.43
CA ASN A 58 1.09 13.70 4.75
C ASN A 58 1.17 13.53 3.22
N ALA A 59 1.52 12.32 2.77
CA ALA A 59 1.57 11.98 1.35
C ALA A 59 0.20 11.70 0.72
N GLY A 60 -0.88 11.66 1.51
CA GLY A 60 -2.21 11.27 1.04
C GLY A 60 -2.29 9.78 0.66
N GLY A 61 -1.50 8.93 1.31
CA GLY A 61 -1.40 7.51 1.03
C GLY A 61 -1.62 6.62 2.24
N VAL A 62 -1.05 5.41 2.20
CA VAL A 62 -1.11 4.42 3.28
C VAL A 62 0.30 3.91 3.62
N THR A 63 0.46 3.23 4.77
CA THR A 63 1.78 2.66 5.07
C THR A 63 2.09 1.46 4.17
N ILE A 64 3.39 1.27 3.87
CA ILE A 64 3.90 0.12 3.08
C ILE A 64 3.36 -1.20 3.66
N HIS A 65 3.48 -1.38 4.99
CA HIS A 65 3.03 -2.59 5.67
C HIS A 65 1.52 -2.83 5.51
N SER A 66 0.70 -1.79 5.57
CA SER A 66 -0.75 -1.88 5.37
C SER A 66 -1.11 -2.21 3.91
N PHE A 67 -0.46 -1.55 2.95
CA PHE A 67 -0.77 -1.75 1.53
C PHE A 67 -0.43 -3.17 1.07
N PHE A 68 0.79 -3.62 1.38
CA PHE A 68 1.28 -4.93 0.95
C PHE A 68 0.98 -6.06 1.95
N GLN A 69 0.40 -5.75 3.13
CA GLN A 69 0.15 -6.67 4.25
C GLN A 69 1.43 -7.42 4.70
N LEU A 70 2.54 -6.69 4.72
CA LEU A 70 3.84 -7.20 5.15
C LEU A 70 3.92 -7.25 6.68
N PRO A 71 4.62 -8.26 7.26
CA PRO A 71 4.99 -8.25 8.66
C PRO A 71 6.00 -7.14 8.94
N PHE A 72 6.19 -6.82 10.23
CA PHE A 72 7.23 -5.85 10.63
C PHE A 72 8.62 -6.47 10.74
N ASP A 73 8.69 -7.81 10.75
CA ASP A 73 9.95 -8.56 10.82
C ASP A 73 10.75 -8.40 9.52
N PRO A 74 12.09 -8.47 9.57
CA PRO A 74 12.94 -8.39 8.38
C PRO A 74 12.61 -9.45 7.34
N TYR A 75 12.64 -9.05 6.06
CA TYR A 75 12.50 -9.96 4.94
C TYR A 75 13.88 -10.44 4.46
N LEU A 76 14.32 -11.61 4.94
CA LEU A 76 15.64 -12.18 4.66
C LEU A 76 15.52 -13.63 4.16
N PRO A 77 15.04 -13.85 2.93
CA PRO A 77 14.72 -15.20 2.41
C PRO A 77 15.94 -16.13 2.30
N ASP A 78 17.14 -15.56 2.21
CA ASP A 78 18.40 -16.31 2.07
C ASP A 78 19.02 -16.73 3.43
N VAL A 79 18.46 -16.28 4.54
CA VAL A 79 18.94 -16.62 5.89
C VAL A 79 18.17 -17.80 6.46
N LYS A 80 18.77 -19.00 6.38
CA LYS A 80 18.11 -20.27 6.75
C LYS A 80 17.68 -20.34 8.22
N GLU A 81 18.43 -19.70 9.11
CA GLU A 81 18.12 -19.64 10.55
C GLU A 81 16.81 -18.89 10.86
N LEU A 82 16.41 -17.98 9.99
CA LEU A 82 15.16 -17.23 10.12
C LEU A 82 13.98 -17.86 9.35
N VAL A 83 14.28 -18.81 8.43
CA VAL A 83 13.26 -19.45 7.56
C VAL A 83 12.28 -20.32 8.34
N THR A 84 12.69 -20.88 9.50
CA THR A 84 11.92 -21.89 10.23
C THR A 84 10.68 -21.36 10.94
N GLU A 85 10.61 -20.09 11.31
CA GLU A 85 9.43 -19.51 11.97
C GLU A 85 8.81 -18.27 11.28
N TYR A 86 9.62 -17.47 10.59
CA TYR A 86 9.21 -16.12 10.14
C TYR A 86 8.96 -15.97 8.64
N GLN A 87 9.42 -16.90 7.81
CA GLN A 87 9.39 -16.79 6.34
C GLN A 87 8.55 -17.83 5.61
N MET A 88 7.75 -18.62 6.33
CA MET A 88 6.81 -19.53 5.68
C MET A 88 5.80 -18.73 4.83
N PRO A 89 5.53 -19.17 3.58
CA PRO A 89 4.53 -18.51 2.70
C PRO A 89 3.16 -18.37 3.34
N GLU A 90 2.86 -19.16 4.35
CA GLU A 90 1.61 -19.17 5.11
C GLU A 90 1.45 -17.96 6.05
N ARG A 91 2.52 -17.28 6.46
CA ARG A 91 2.48 -16.06 7.28
C ARG A 91 2.14 -14.80 6.49
N TYR A 92 2.44 -14.78 5.20
CA TYR A 92 1.92 -13.72 4.35
C TYR A 92 0.43 -13.98 4.14
N LYS A 93 -0.41 -13.32 4.92
CA LYS A 93 -1.88 -13.39 4.75
C LYS A 93 -2.20 -13.25 3.28
N ALA A 94 -3.02 -14.16 2.75
CA ALA A 94 -3.46 -14.05 1.37
C ALA A 94 -4.11 -12.67 1.19
N LEU A 95 -3.54 -11.86 0.31
CA LEU A 95 -4.10 -10.54 -0.01
C LEU A 95 -5.56 -10.71 -0.44
N SER A 96 -6.43 -9.83 0.00
CA SER A 96 -7.82 -9.83 -0.44
C SER A 96 -7.89 -9.72 -1.97
N LYS A 97 -8.94 -10.26 -2.60
CA LYS A 97 -9.12 -10.18 -4.06
C LYS A 97 -9.05 -8.73 -4.56
N ASN A 98 -9.62 -7.79 -3.82
CA ASN A 98 -9.58 -6.37 -4.17
C ASN A 98 -8.14 -5.84 -4.19
N LYS A 99 -7.33 -6.14 -3.16
CA LYS A 99 -5.89 -5.76 -3.14
C LYS A 99 -5.09 -6.43 -4.26
N GLN A 100 -5.37 -7.70 -4.56
CA GLN A 100 -4.73 -8.39 -5.69
C GLN A 100 -5.04 -7.67 -7.01
N ASN A 101 -6.27 -7.22 -7.23
CA ASN A 101 -6.68 -6.52 -8.44
C ASN A 101 -6.03 -5.14 -8.54
N ILE A 102 -5.93 -4.40 -7.43
CA ILE A 102 -5.17 -3.14 -7.37
C ILE A 102 -3.73 -3.39 -7.82
N ILE A 103 -3.05 -4.37 -7.22
CA ILE A 103 -1.64 -4.67 -7.52
C ILE A 103 -1.45 -5.16 -8.96
N ARG A 104 -2.38 -5.96 -9.50
CA ARG A 104 -2.32 -6.43 -10.90
C ARG A 104 -2.40 -5.30 -11.90
N THR A 105 -3.16 -4.27 -11.60
CA THR A 105 -3.41 -3.13 -12.49
C THR A 105 -2.56 -1.91 -12.18
N LEU A 106 -1.75 -1.96 -11.11
CA LEU A 106 -0.86 -0.89 -10.71
C LEU A 106 0.20 -0.62 -11.78
N GLU A 107 0.40 0.63 -12.17
CA GLU A 107 1.39 1.07 -13.15
C GLU A 107 2.51 1.86 -12.51
N LEU A 108 2.18 2.64 -11.45
CA LEU A 108 3.10 3.50 -10.74
C LEU A 108 2.96 3.28 -9.22
N LEU A 109 4.05 2.93 -8.56
CA LEU A 109 4.13 2.89 -7.10
C LEU A 109 4.95 4.08 -6.62
N ILE A 110 4.33 4.97 -5.86
CA ILE A 110 4.97 6.15 -5.26
C ILE A 110 5.33 5.81 -3.83
N ILE A 111 6.61 5.92 -3.49
CA ILE A 111 7.12 5.68 -2.14
C ILE A 111 7.71 6.99 -1.61
N ASP A 112 7.00 7.63 -0.68
CA ASP A 112 7.49 8.85 -0.02
C ASP A 112 8.37 8.50 1.19
N GLU A 113 9.25 9.42 1.57
CA GLU A 113 10.26 9.26 2.63
C GLU A 113 11.08 7.98 2.48
N VAL A 114 11.53 7.71 1.23
CA VAL A 114 12.24 6.48 0.88
C VAL A 114 13.57 6.30 1.63
N SER A 115 14.17 7.38 2.13
CA SER A 115 15.39 7.32 2.98
C SER A 115 15.21 6.43 4.21
N MET A 116 13.98 6.32 4.73
CA MET A 116 13.64 5.49 5.89
C MET A 116 13.23 4.05 5.51
N VAL A 117 13.18 3.73 4.22
CA VAL A 117 12.80 2.40 3.75
C VAL A 117 14.03 1.49 3.73
N ARG A 118 13.94 0.36 4.43
CA ARG A 118 15.01 -0.65 4.47
C ARG A 118 15.10 -1.41 3.15
N ALA A 119 16.30 -1.87 2.81
CA ALA A 119 16.57 -2.66 1.61
C ALA A 119 15.72 -3.94 1.55
N ASP A 120 15.60 -4.67 2.66
CA ASP A 120 14.80 -5.87 2.78
C ASP A 120 13.29 -5.61 2.61
N LEU A 121 12.80 -4.47 3.11
CA LEU A 121 11.41 -4.07 2.93
C LEU A 121 11.09 -3.78 1.45
N LEU A 122 12.02 -3.18 0.72
CA LEU A 122 11.86 -2.94 -0.72
C LEU A 122 11.89 -4.26 -1.51
N ASP A 123 12.72 -5.22 -1.10
CA ASP A 123 12.73 -6.57 -1.69
C ASP A 123 11.45 -7.36 -1.36
N ALA A 124 10.84 -7.16 -0.18
CA ALA A 124 9.54 -7.73 0.17
C ALA A 124 8.40 -7.17 -0.71
N ILE A 125 8.46 -5.87 -1.05
CA ILE A 125 7.55 -5.23 -2.01
C ILE A 125 7.71 -5.90 -3.39
N ASP A 126 8.95 -6.06 -3.86
CA ASP A 126 9.26 -6.72 -5.13
C ASP A 126 8.67 -8.13 -5.19
N MET A 127 8.95 -8.95 -4.17
CA MET A 127 8.43 -10.32 -4.08
C MET A 127 6.89 -10.34 -4.16
N THR A 128 6.23 -9.42 -3.47
CA THR A 128 4.76 -9.35 -3.47
C THR A 128 4.22 -8.94 -4.83
N LEU A 129 4.83 -7.94 -5.47
CA LEU A 129 4.47 -7.48 -6.82
C LEU A 129 4.67 -8.58 -7.86
N ARG A 130 5.83 -9.24 -7.88
CA ARG A 130 6.10 -10.36 -8.82
C ARG A 130 5.09 -11.49 -8.64
N ARG A 131 4.81 -11.89 -7.41
CA ARG A 131 3.87 -12.99 -7.10
C ARG A 131 2.45 -12.67 -7.56
N VAL A 132 1.92 -11.50 -7.20
CA VAL A 132 0.53 -11.13 -7.50
C VAL A 132 0.32 -10.88 -9.00
N ARG A 133 1.31 -10.25 -9.65
CA ARG A 133 1.29 -9.97 -11.10
C ARG A 133 1.71 -11.15 -11.95
N ARG A 134 2.18 -12.24 -11.32
CA ARG A 134 2.70 -13.44 -12.00
C ARG A 134 3.79 -13.09 -13.02
N SER A 135 4.69 -12.20 -12.64
CA SER A 135 5.76 -11.68 -13.49
C SER A 135 7.11 -11.91 -12.85
N SER A 136 8.09 -12.38 -13.63
CA SER A 136 9.49 -12.52 -13.19
C SER A 136 10.26 -11.20 -13.25
N ARG A 137 9.69 -10.16 -13.88
CA ARG A 137 10.31 -8.82 -13.97
C ARG A 137 10.42 -8.19 -12.58
N PRO A 138 11.51 -7.47 -12.26
CA PRO A 138 11.61 -6.74 -11.02
C PRO A 138 10.40 -5.84 -10.79
N PHE A 139 9.93 -5.80 -9.54
CA PHE A 139 8.71 -5.12 -9.12
C PHE A 139 7.45 -5.49 -9.93
N GLY A 140 7.45 -6.70 -10.53
CA GLY A 140 6.38 -7.13 -11.41
C GLY A 140 6.18 -6.24 -12.64
N GLY A 141 7.19 -5.43 -13.02
CA GLY A 141 7.14 -4.45 -14.10
C GLY A 141 6.37 -3.15 -13.75
N VAL A 142 6.17 -2.85 -12.46
CA VAL A 142 5.63 -1.58 -11.97
C VAL A 142 6.74 -0.53 -11.94
N GLN A 143 6.46 0.67 -12.44
CA GLN A 143 7.36 1.82 -12.32
C GLN A 143 7.37 2.33 -10.88
N LEU A 144 8.54 2.67 -10.35
CA LEU A 144 8.68 3.28 -9.02
C LEU A 144 8.94 4.78 -9.14
N LEU A 145 8.28 5.56 -8.29
CA LEU A 145 8.66 6.94 -7.97
C LEU A 145 9.06 6.96 -6.50
N LEU A 146 10.38 6.99 -6.26
CA LEU A 146 11.00 7.01 -4.94
C LEU A 146 11.28 8.45 -4.57
N ILE A 147 10.68 8.96 -3.49
CA ILE A 147 10.83 10.36 -3.06
C ILE A 147 11.49 10.39 -1.69
N GLY A 148 12.56 11.17 -1.55
CA GLY A 148 13.25 11.30 -0.26
C GLY A 148 14.60 12.00 -0.37
N ASP A 149 15.28 12.12 0.76
CA ASP A 149 16.64 12.67 0.84
C ASP A 149 17.49 11.72 1.70
N VAL A 150 18.45 11.05 1.07
CA VAL A 150 19.33 10.05 1.74
C VAL A 150 20.21 10.64 2.85
N HIS A 151 20.34 11.97 2.91
CA HIS A 151 21.04 12.68 3.97
C HIS A 151 20.13 13.00 5.17
N GLN A 152 18.82 12.66 5.08
CA GLN A 152 17.89 12.77 6.20
C GLN A 152 17.90 11.49 7.06
N LEU A 153 16.77 11.16 7.67
CA LEU A 153 16.70 10.00 8.58
C LEU A 153 16.97 8.68 7.84
N SER A 154 17.89 7.92 8.40
CA SER A 154 18.23 6.58 7.94
C SER A 154 17.16 5.54 8.35
N PRO A 155 17.12 4.39 7.67
CA PRO A 155 16.29 3.27 8.10
C PRO A 155 16.69 2.79 9.49
N VAL A 156 15.69 2.43 10.31
CA VAL A 156 15.93 1.89 11.64
C VAL A 156 16.14 0.38 11.54
N VAL A 157 17.31 -0.07 12.04
CA VAL A 157 17.65 -1.49 12.20
C VAL A 157 17.98 -1.72 13.66
N THR A 158 17.25 -2.60 14.32
CA THR A 158 17.49 -2.92 15.74
C THR A 158 18.80 -3.71 15.91
N GLU A 159 19.37 -3.67 17.10
CA GLU A 159 20.60 -4.44 17.40
C GLU A 159 20.41 -5.96 17.17
N ALA A 160 19.22 -6.47 17.42
CA ALA A 160 18.89 -7.87 17.20
C ALA A 160 18.82 -8.23 15.69
N GLU A 161 18.40 -7.32 14.83
CA GLU A 161 18.29 -7.51 13.39
C GLU A 161 19.60 -7.28 12.65
N ARG A 162 20.45 -6.42 13.16
CA ARG A 162 21.70 -5.96 12.51
C ARG A 162 22.58 -7.10 12.02
N PRO A 163 22.90 -8.15 12.80
CA PRO A 163 23.77 -9.23 12.35
C PRO A 163 23.22 -10.00 11.15
N TYR A 164 21.91 -10.07 11.02
CA TYR A 164 21.25 -10.76 9.90
C TYR A 164 21.18 -9.86 8.65
N MET A 165 20.89 -8.58 8.84
CA MET A 165 20.86 -7.60 7.74
C MET A 165 22.22 -7.45 7.07
N GLU A 166 23.31 -7.34 7.83
CA GLU A 166 24.67 -7.17 7.33
C GLU A 166 25.19 -8.39 6.54
N ARG A 167 24.64 -9.59 6.78
CA ARG A 167 24.96 -10.79 5.96
C ARG A 167 24.37 -10.71 4.54
N VAL A 168 23.28 -9.98 4.34
CA VAL A 168 22.50 -10.00 3.10
C VAL A 168 22.66 -8.71 2.32
N TYR A 169 22.79 -7.59 3.02
CA TYR A 169 22.85 -6.25 2.43
C TYR A 169 24.10 -5.49 2.89
N PRO A 170 24.83 -4.84 1.96
CA PRO A 170 25.99 -4.01 2.30
C PRO A 170 25.60 -2.73 3.06
N SER A 171 24.33 -2.35 3.03
CA SER A 171 23.77 -1.17 3.67
C SER A 171 22.28 -1.37 3.96
N PRO A 172 21.73 -0.78 5.02
CA PRO A 172 20.30 -0.88 5.32
C PRO A 172 19.41 -0.05 4.38
N TYR A 173 19.96 0.90 3.65
CA TYR A 173 19.19 1.82 2.80
C TYR A 173 18.57 1.14 1.58
N PHE A 174 17.47 1.72 1.09
CA PHE A 174 16.69 1.23 -0.05
C PHE A 174 17.54 0.94 -1.29
N PHE A 175 18.59 1.72 -1.54
CA PHE A 175 19.46 1.55 -2.72
C PHE A 175 20.30 0.26 -2.66
N ALA A 176 20.41 -0.39 -1.51
CA ALA A 176 21.03 -1.71 -1.37
C ALA A 176 20.07 -2.88 -1.67
N SER A 177 18.78 -2.61 -1.98
CA SER A 177 17.80 -3.62 -2.38
C SER A 177 18.29 -4.37 -3.62
N LYS A 178 18.26 -5.71 -3.54
CA LYS A 178 18.65 -6.60 -4.65
C LYS A 178 17.73 -6.44 -5.85
N ALA A 179 16.45 -6.15 -5.62
CA ALA A 179 15.48 -5.93 -6.68
C ALA A 179 15.71 -4.58 -7.38
N LEU A 180 16.00 -3.52 -6.62
CA LEU A 180 16.27 -2.19 -7.19
C LEU A 180 17.53 -2.20 -8.06
N GLN A 181 18.55 -2.96 -7.68
CA GLN A 181 19.78 -3.12 -8.47
C GLN A 181 19.58 -3.85 -9.81
N GLN A 182 18.43 -4.51 -10.02
CA GLN A 182 18.08 -5.18 -11.27
C GLN A 182 17.34 -4.28 -12.27
N ILE A 183 16.98 -3.06 -11.90
CA ILE A 183 16.27 -2.13 -12.76
C ILE A 183 17.10 -0.87 -13.03
N ASN A 184 16.86 -0.28 -14.21
CA ASN A 184 17.35 1.07 -14.48
C ASN A 184 16.39 2.06 -13.79
N TYR A 185 16.98 3.03 -13.09
CA TYR A 185 16.27 4.18 -12.57
C TYR A 185 17.12 5.44 -12.76
N VAL A 186 16.47 6.58 -12.77
CA VAL A 186 17.14 7.88 -12.86
C VAL A 186 16.99 8.63 -11.55
N THR A 187 18.03 9.39 -11.21
CA THR A 187 18.02 10.29 -10.06
C THR A 187 17.87 11.72 -10.54
N ILE A 188 16.90 12.43 -9.96
CA ILE A 188 16.65 13.84 -10.24
C ILE A 188 16.68 14.59 -8.92
N GLU A 189 17.62 15.53 -8.77
CA GLU A 189 17.75 16.34 -7.56
C GLU A 189 17.07 17.70 -7.76
N LEU A 190 16.12 18.01 -6.88
CA LEU A 190 15.52 19.35 -6.79
C LEU A 190 16.48 20.27 -6.04
N THR A 191 16.98 21.29 -6.71
CA THR A 191 18.03 22.19 -6.16
C THR A 191 17.48 23.47 -5.57
N LYS A 192 16.30 23.97 -6.05
CA LYS A 192 15.70 25.23 -5.58
C LYS A 192 15.05 25.05 -4.20
N VAL A 193 15.58 25.74 -3.19
CA VAL A 193 15.03 25.75 -1.82
C VAL A 193 13.98 26.84 -1.71
N TYR A 194 12.80 26.51 -1.16
CA TYR A 194 11.68 27.43 -0.95
C TYR A 194 11.42 27.73 0.53
N ARG A 195 11.91 26.92 1.44
CA ARG A 195 11.61 26.99 2.89
C ARG A 195 12.46 28.02 3.62
N GLN A 196 13.77 28.00 3.44
CA GLN A 196 14.70 28.90 4.08
C GLN A 196 15.04 30.04 3.13
N GLN A 197 15.03 31.28 3.65
CA GLN A 197 15.36 32.50 2.90
C GLN A 197 16.74 33.08 3.26
N ASP A 198 17.32 32.66 4.38
CA ASP A 198 18.66 33.03 4.85
C ASP A 198 19.73 32.20 4.13
N ALA A 199 20.42 32.84 3.18
CA ALA A 199 21.45 32.18 2.39
C ALA A 199 22.64 31.67 3.23
N ALA A 200 23.03 32.37 4.28
CA ALA A 200 24.10 31.96 5.18
C ALA A 200 23.71 30.72 5.99
N PHE A 201 22.47 30.66 6.46
CA PHE A 201 21.95 29.48 7.16
C PHE A 201 21.81 28.28 6.22
N VAL A 202 21.34 28.49 5.01
CA VAL A 202 21.28 27.43 3.97
C VAL A 202 22.67 26.86 3.68
N ASP A 203 23.70 27.69 3.65
CA ASP A 203 25.08 27.25 3.44
C ASP A 203 25.60 26.41 4.62
N LEU A 204 25.36 26.84 5.86
CA LEU A 204 25.66 26.04 7.05
C LEU A 204 24.94 24.67 7.03
N LEU A 205 23.66 24.65 6.65
CA LEU A 205 22.90 23.41 6.53
C LEU A 205 23.46 22.49 5.43
N ASN A 206 23.99 23.06 4.34
CA ASN A 206 24.65 22.28 3.28
C ASN A 206 25.94 21.65 3.79
N HIS A 207 26.79 22.39 4.52
CA HIS A 207 28.00 21.83 5.10
C HIS A 207 27.70 20.66 6.05
N VAL A 208 26.64 20.77 6.86
CA VAL A 208 26.20 19.67 7.75
C VAL A 208 25.68 18.48 6.96
N ARG A 209 24.84 18.73 5.93
CA ARG A 209 24.25 17.68 5.08
C ARG A 209 25.32 16.89 4.33
N ASP A 210 26.26 17.61 3.74
CA ASP A 210 27.31 17.02 2.89
C ASP A 210 28.50 16.50 3.74
N ASN A 211 28.35 16.52 5.07
CA ASN A 211 29.37 16.11 6.03
C ASN A 211 30.72 16.83 5.85
N ASN A 212 30.66 18.08 5.43
CA ASN A 212 31.82 18.94 5.21
C ASN A 212 31.87 20.05 6.29
N ILE A 213 31.81 19.64 7.57
CA ILE A 213 31.79 20.56 8.71
C ILE A 213 33.23 21.01 9.01
N ASP A 214 33.57 22.23 8.59
CA ASP A 214 34.81 22.88 8.96
C ASP A 214 34.71 23.57 10.34
N SER A 215 35.85 24.09 10.81
CA SER A 215 35.90 24.79 12.11
C SER A 215 35.05 26.06 12.13
N ALA A 216 34.82 26.73 10.99
CA ALA A 216 34.02 27.93 10.89
C ALA A 216 32.52 27.58 11.02
N THR A 217 32.07 26.55 10.29
CA THR A 217 30.71 26.01 10.40
C THR A 217 30.39 25.58 11.82
N LEU A 218 31.31 24.84 12.46
CA LEU A 218 31.14 24.37 13.85
C LEU A 218 31.08 25.54 14.82
N ALA A 219 31.93 26.54 14.66
CA ALA A 219 31.95 27.75 15.50
C ALA A 219 30.63 28.55 15.35
N ALA A 220 30.14 28.74 14.13
CA ALA A 220 28.89 29.43 13.84
C ALA A 220 27.67 28.74 14.49
N LEU A 221 27.60 27.42 14.39
CA LEU A 221 26.53 26.64 15.03
C LEU A 221 26.67 26.65 16.55
N ASN A 222 27.87 26.48 17.10
CA ASN A 222 28.11 26.46 18.54
C ASN A 222 27.95 27.85 19.21
N ALA A 223 28.03 28.94 18.44
CA ALA A 223 27.66 30.24 18.95
C ALA A 223 26.18 30.34 19.36
N ARG A 224 25.38 29.36 18.95
CA ARG A 224 23.94 29.26 19.30
C ARG A 224 23.69 28.45 20.58
N VAL A 225 24.70 27.98 21.26
CA VAL A 225 24.55 27.25 22.53
C VAL A 225 24.02 28.16 23.62
N GLY A 226 22.93 27.75 24.26
CA GLY A 226 22.32 28.50 25.38
C GLY A 226 21.60 29.78 24.98
N THR A 227 21.39 30.04 23.68
CA THR A 227 20.70 31.27 23.20
C THR A 227 19.18 31.10 23.14
N SER A 228 18.62 30.13 23.86
CA SER A 228 17.20 29.78 23.81
C SER A 228 16.28 30.99 24.01
N GLN A 229 15.27 31.09 23.16
CA GLN A 229 14.23 32.09 23.26
C GLN A 229 13.01 31.52 24.01
N LYS A 230 12.24 32.42 24.63
CA LYS A 230 11.01 32.04 25.33
C LYS A 230 10.02 31.44 24.33
N GLY A 231 9.47 30.27 24.63
CA GLY A 231 8.51 29.61 23.77
C GLY A 231 9.12 28.69 22.70
N ALA A 232 10.46 28.56 22.63
CA ALA A 232 11.10 27.63 21.72
C ALA A 232 10.73 26.17 22.04
N ILE A 233 10.48 25.37 21.00
CA ILE A 233 10.25 23.93 21.12
C ILE A 233 11.58 23.19 21.20
N THR A 234 11.68 22.18 22.06
CA THR A 234 12.89 21.34 22.15
C THR A 234 12.76 20.11 21.24
N LEU A 235 13.73 19.91 20.37
CA LEU A 235 13.84 18.71 19.54
C LEU A 235 14.83 17.73 20.18
N THR A 236 14.35 16.51 20.48
CA THR A 236 15.14 15.44 21.11
C THR A 236 15.30 14.24 20.19
N THR A 237 16.28 13.40 20.48
CA THR A 237 16.54 12.18 19.71
C THR A 237 15.60 11.03 20.08
N HIS A 238 15.11 10.99 21.33
CA HIS A 238 14.33 9.88 21.88
C HIS A 238 12.96 10.33 22.44
N ASN A 239 11.90 9.53 22.22
CA ASN A 239 10.57 9.80 22.79
C ASN A 239 10.63 9.95 24.32
N ARG A 240 11.39 9.09 25.03
CA ARG A 240 11.51 9.15 26.48
C ARG A 240 11.98 10.51 27.00
N GLN A 241 12.88 11.16 26.29
CA GLN A 241 13.37 12.50 26.65
C GLN A 241 12.28 13.56 26.44
N ALA A 242 11.61 13.53 25.28
CA ALA A 242 10.50 14.44 24.98
C ALA A 242 9.38 14.29 26.01
N ASP A 243 8.97 13.05 26.31
CA ASP A 243 7.92 12.76 27.28
C ASP A 243 8.29 13.23 28.69
N ALA A 244 9.56 13.06 29.10
CA ALA A 244 10.04 13.52 30.40
C ALA A 244 10.03 15.06 30.51
N ILE A 245 10.43 15.76 29.44
CA ILE A 245 10.37 17.23 29.40
C ILE A 245 8.92 17.71 29.46
N ASN A 246 8.05 17.16 28.61
CA ASN A 246 6.64 17.55 28.56
C ASN A 246 5.94 17.29 29.91
N ARG A 247 6.16 16.11 30.50
CA ARG A 247 5.57 15.76 31.81
C ARG A 247 6.03 16.72 32.90
N ARG A 248 7.34 17.02 32.98
CA ARG A 248 7.87 17.95 33.98
C ARG A 248 7.24 19.34 33.87
N HIS A 249 7.04 19.83 32.66
CA HIS A 249 6.37 21.11 32.45
C HIS A 249 4.90 21.05 32.78
N MET A 250 4.20 19.98 32.39
CA MET A 250 2.79 19.76 32.70
C MET A 250 2.54 19.68 34.21
N ASP A 251 3.40 18.98 34.95
CA ASP A 251 3.32 18.86 36.43
C ASP A 251 3.53 20.21 37.14
N ALA A 252 4.35 21.10 36.57
CA ALA A 252 4.60 22.43 37.11
C ALA A 252 3.43 23.42 36.89
N LEU A 253 2.47 23.11 36.02
CA LEU A 253 1.30 23.94 35.79
C LEU A 253 0.27 23.73 36.91
N HIS A 254 -0.36 24.81 37.38
CA HIS A 254 -1.42 24.80 38.37
C HIS A 254 -2.81 25.15 37.82
N GLY A 255 -2.94 25.23 36.48
CA GLY A 255 -4.21 25.55 35.80
C GLY A 255 -5.25 24.42 35.83
N GLU A 256 -6.47 24.75 35.42
CA GLU A 256 -7.55 23.76 35.21
C GLU A 256 -7.11 22.71 34.19
N GLN A 257 -7.38 21.44 34.50
CA GLN A 257 -7.09 20.30 33.61
C GLN A 257 -8.39 19.68 33.13
N ARG A 258 -8.47 19.39 31.85
CA ARG A 258 -9.56 18.60 31.25
C ARG A 258 -9.01 17.44 30.44
N THR A 259 -9.80 16.38 30.41
CA THR A 259 -9.50 15.17 29.65
C THR A 259 -10.54 14.97 28.54
N PHE A 260 -10.08 14.70 27.36
CA PHE A 260 -10.92 14.51 26.18
C PHE A 260 -10.62 13.15 25.54
N GLU A 261 -11.64 12.27 25.51
CA GLU A 261 -11.53 10.99 24.82
C GLU A 261 -11.77 11.16 23.31
N ALA A 262 -10.96 10.49 22.51
CA ALA A 262 -11.14 10.46 21.05
C ALA A 262 -12.38 9.64 20.68
N ILE A 263 -13.04 10.01 19.59
CA ILE A 263 -14.11 9.22 18.99
C ILE A 263 -13.51 8.44 17.82
N VAL A 264 -13.40 7.10 18.01
CA VAL A 264 -12.88 6.20 16.98
C VAL A 264 -14.02 5.42 16.36
N LYS A 265 -14.10 5.39 15.02
CA LYS A 265 -15.09 4.61 14.28
C LYS A 265 -14.40 3.80 13.18
N GLY A 266 -14.92 2.59 12.93
CA GLY A 266 -14.34 1.70 11.94
C GLY A 266 -12.97 1.14 12.35
N ASN A 267 -12.13 0.84 11.37
CA ASN A 267 -10.79 0.28 11.58
C ASN A 267 -9.73 1.38 11.44
N TYR A 268 -9.41 2.06 12.55
CA TYR A 268 -8.31 3.02 12.60
C TYR A 268 -7.10 2.38 13.30
N PRO A 269 -5.91 2.34 12.69
CA PRO A 269 -4.76 1.62 13.26
C PRO A 269 -4.20 2.34 14.50
N ASP A 270 -4.06 1.63 15.64
CA ASP A 270 -3.53 2.19 16.89
C ASP A 270 -2.12 2.79 16.75
N LYS A 271 -1.29 2.21 15.88
CA LYS A 271 0.08 2.71 15.63
C LYS A 271 0.14 3.96 14.75
N ALA A 272 -0.98 4.39 14.18
CA ALA A 272 -1.07 5.56 13.30
C ALA A 272 -1.86 6.71 13.93
N LEU A 273 -2.08 6.69 15.26
CA LEU A 273 -2.78 7.76 15.95
C LEU A 273 -2.01 9.08 15.80
N PRO A 274 -2.67 10.14 15.31
CA PRO A 274 -2.03 11.44 15.09
C PRO A 274 -1.78 12.23 16.37
N CYS A 275 -2.56 11.95 17.42
CA CYS A 275 -2.43 12.49 18.77
C CYS A 275 -3.00 11.48 19.79
N ASP A 276 -2.92 11.80 21.06
CA ASP A 276 -3.34 10.91 22.14
C ASP A 276 -4.84 10.60 22.07
N GLN A 277 -5.21 9.32 22.19
CA GLN A 277 -6.60 8.89 22.26
C GLN A 277 -7.30 9.48 23.49
N ARG A 278 -6.59 9.50 24.62
CA ARG A 278 -6.98 10.20 25.83
C ARG A 278 -6.11 11.45 25.96
N LEU A 279 -6.61 12.55 25.46
CA LEU A 279 -5.92 13.84 25.48
C LEU A 279 -6.18 14.56 26.79
N GLU A 280 -5.14 14.75 27.60
CA GLU A 280 -5.16 15.55 28.83
C GLU A 280 -4.58 16.92 28.51
N VAL A 281 -5.36 17.97 28.74
CA VAL A 281 -4.98 19.37 28.45
C VAL A 281 -5.13 20.22 29.68
N LYS A 282 -4.15 21.10 29.93
CA LYS A 282 -4.10 21.96 31.09
C LYS A 282 -3.97 23.44 30.69
N MET A 283 -4.66 24.32 31.41
CA MET A 283 -4.46 25.76 31.20
C MET A 283 -3.00 26.17 31.40
N GLY A 284 -2.45 26.92 30.47
CA GLY A 284 -1.03 27.28 30.41
C GLY A 284 -0.16 26.24 29.68
N GLU A 285 -0.73 25.16 29.20
CA GLU A 285 -0.01 24.15 28.45
C GLU A 285 0.48 24.70 27.10
N ARG A 286 1.74 24.39 26.81
CA ARG A 286 2.34 24.63 25.49
C ARG A 286 1.93 23.52 24.54
N VAL A 287 1.24 23.85 23.46
CA VAL A 287 0.71 22.90 22.51
C VAL A 287 1.18 23.16 21.08
N MET A 288 1.18 22.12 20.27
CA MET A 288 1.38 22.16 18.84
C MET A 288 0.16 21.62 18.14
N PHE A 289 -0.27 22.29 17.08
CA PHE A 289 -1.29 21.77 16.18
C PHE A 289 -0.71 20.65 15.32
N VAL A 290 -1.39 19.50 15.26
CA VAL A 290 -0.94 18.31 14.51
C VAL A 290 -1.75 18.09 13.23
N LYS A 291 -2.52 19.09 12.82
CA LYS A 291 -3.30 19.13 11.58
C LYS A 291 -3.54 20.56 11.12
N ASN A 292 -3.77 20.74 9.82
CA ASN A 292 -4.24 22.02 9.29
C ASN A 292 -5.73 22.22 9.58
N ASP A 293 -6.18 23.45 9.75
CA ASP A 293 -7.59 23.81 9.93
C ASP A 293 -8.42 23.35 8.73
N SER A 294 -9.35 22.43 8.96
CA SER A 294 -10.24 21.89 7.92
C SER A 294 -11.48 22.77 7.69
N SER A 295 -11.71 23.81 8.53
CA SER A 295 -12.89 24.67 8.44
C SER A 295 -12.86 25.66 7.26
N GLY A 296 -11.76 25.75 6.53
CA GLY A 296 -11.55 26.72 5.46
C GLY A 296 -11.11 28.11 5.95
N GLY A 297 -11.07 28.33 7.26
CA GLY A 297 -10.62 29.59 7.86
C GLY A 297 -9.11 29.77 7.93
N HIS A 298 -8.34 28.70 7.71
CA HIS A 298 -6.87 28.67 7.79
C HIS A 298 -6.30 29.29 9.06
N ARG A 299 -7.00 29.14 10.20
CA ARG A 299 -6.66 29.75 11.49
C ARG A 299 -5.40 29.13 12.11
N TYR A 300 -5.10 27.86 11.78
CA TYR A 300 -3.93 27.14 12.22
C TYR A 300 -3.44 26.13 11.17
N TYR A 301 -2.19 25.74 11.30
CA TYR A 301 -1.55 24.76 10.42
C TYR A 301 -0.74 23.75 11.25
N ASN A 302 -0.45 22.61 10.65
CA ASN A 302 0.34 21.56 11.28
C ASN A 302 1.76 22.07 11.61
N GLY A 303 2.12 21.97 12.90
CA GLY A 303 3.37 22.48 13.43
C GLY A 303 3.27 23.86 14.06
N MET A 304 2.14 24.58 13.95
CA MET A 304 1.90 25.84 14.63
C MET A 304 1.89 25.64 16.14
N LEU A 305 2.56 26.54 16.86
CA LEU A 305 2.69 26.49 18.31
C LEU A 305 1.76 27.51 18.98
N GLY A 306 1.32 27.19 20.19
CA GLY A 306 0.49 28.08 20.99
C GLY A 306 0.42 27.68 22.46
N THR A 307 -0.32 28.43 23.24
CA THR A 307 -0.53 28.18 24.67
C THR A 307 -2.03 28.09 24.96
N VAL A 308 -2.45 27.08 25.68
CA VAL A 308 -3.85 26.90 26.11
C VAL A 308 -4.21 27.98 27.13
N THR A 309 -5.23 28.78 26.83
CA THR A 309 -5.71 29.87 27.67
C THR A 309 -7.04 29.60 28.35
N GLY A 310 -7.84 28.67 27.81
CA GLY A 310 -9.14 28.36 28.39
C GLY A 310 -9.86 27.18 27.76
N PHE A 311 -11.01 26.87 28.34
CA PHE A 311 -11.94 25.89 27.85
C PHE A 311 -13.31 26.56 27.70
N LEU A 312 -13.81 26.61 26.49
CA LEU A 312 -15.09 27.24 26.17
C LEU A 312 -16.13 26.16 25.88
N ARG A 313 -17.39 26.46 26.20
CA ARG A 313 -18.52 25.64 25.78
C ARG A 313 -19.58 26.53 25.13
N GLU A 314 -19.85 26.25 23.88
CA GLU A 314 -20.79 26.98 23.05
C GLU A 314 -21.62 25.99 22.23
N ASP A 315 -22.95 26.14 22.20
CA ASP A 315 -23.88 25.29 21.46
C ASP A 315 -23.66 23.77 21.72
N ASP A 316 -23.51 23.40 23.00
CA ASP A 316 -23.22 22.01 23.46
C ASP A 316 -21.91 21.39 22.90
N LYS A 317 -21.02 22.21 22.35
CA LYS A 317 -19.69 21.79 21.92
C LYS A 317 -18.63 22.38 22.83
N ASP A 318 -17.65 21.55 23.15
CA ASP A 318 -16.47 21.96 23.90
C ASP A 318 -15.38 22.44 22.93
N TYR A 319 -14.75 23.56 23.25
CA TYR A 319 -13.61 24.13 22.53
C TYR A 319 -12.43 24.31 23.48
N ILE A 320 -11.24 24.14 22.97
CA ILE A 320 -10.01 24.49 23.65
C ILE A 320 -9.54 25.83 23.08
N GLU A 321 -9.43 26.85 23.94
CA GLU A 321 -8.90 28.15 23.53
C GLU A 321 -7.37 28.10 23.56
N VAL A 322 -6.74 28.44 22.45
CA VAL A 322 -5.29 28.47 22.28
C VAL A 322 -4.90 29.85 21.74
N VAL A 323 -3.93 30.49 22.38
CA VAL A 323 -3.30 31.69 21.84
C VAL A 323 -2.01 31.27 21.13
N SER A 324 -1.91 31.55 19.84
CA SER A 324 -0.76 31.27 19.01
C SER A 324 0.45 32.12 19.43
N ASP A 325 1.64 31.76 18.96
CA ASP A 325 2.85 32.56 19.18
C ASP A 325 2.79 33.94 18.49
N ASP A 326 1.99 34.04 17.44
CA ASP A 326 1.72 35.29 16.71
C ASP A 326 0.69 36.17 17.45
N GLY A 327 0.06 35.67 18.53
CA GLY A 327 -0.91 36.41 19.36
C GLY A 327 -2.37 36.19 18.96
N ASP A 328 -2.66 35.34 17.98
CA ASP A 328 -4.01 35.04 17.56
C ASP A 328 -4.71 34.10 18.53
N THR A 329 -5.94 34.44 18.94
CA THR A 329 -6.77 33.58 19.78
C THR A 329 -7.62 32.65 18.92
N ILE A 330 -7.48 31.33 19.12
CA ILE A 330 -8.10 30.28 18.32
C ILE A 330 -8.98 29.40 19.20
N ALA A 331 -10.26 29.34 18.94
CA ALA A 331 -11.16 28.33 19.49
C ALA A 331 -11.00 27.04 18.67
N VAL A 332 -10.32 26.07 19.26
CA VAL A 332 -9.96 24.79 18.60
C VAL A 332 -11.10 23.80 18.73
N ASN A 333 -11.54 23.26 17.61
CA ASN A 333 -12.51 22.19 17.51
C ASN A 333 -11.82 20.83 17.39
N ARG A 334 -12.62 19.77 17.58
CA ARG A 334 -12.20 18.42 17.18
C ARG A 334 -12.03 18.34 15.68
N GLU A 335 -10.98 17.69 15.26
CA GLU A 335 -10.68 17.36 13.87
C GLU A 335 -10.88 15.89 13.58
N LEU A 336 -11.24 15.57 12.34
CA LEU A 336 -11.45 14.21 11.86
C LEU A 336 -10.24 13.77 11.03
N TRP A 337 -9.58 12.69 11.44
CA TRP A 337 -8.62 11.99 10.60
C TRP A 337 -9.25 10.74 10.03
N GLU A 338 -8.97 10.47 8.79
CA GLU A 338 -9.47 9.32 8.07
C GLU A 338 -8.34 8.33 7.78
N SER A 339 -8.54 7.08 8.16
CA SER A 339 -7.70 5.98 7.71
C SER A 339 -8.23 5.52 6.37
N MET A 340 -7.43 5.72 5.32
CA MET A 340 -7.81 5.37 3.96
C MET A 340 -7.37 3.94 3.63
N LYS A 341 -8.14 3.25 2.81
CA LYS A 341 -7.72 2.04 2.11
C LYS A 341 -7.93 2.23 0.62
N TYR A 342 -7.04 1.62 -0.15
CA TYR A 342 -7.26 1.56 -1.59
C TYR A 342 -8.36 0.57 -1.94
N SER A 343 -9.24 0.99 -2.83
CA SER A 343 -10.37 0.23 -3.36
C SER A 343 -10.41 0.36 -4.88
N ILE A 344 -11.30 -0.36 -5.51
CA ILE A 344 -11.57 -0.22 -6.95
C ILE A 344 -13.02 0.23 -7.09
N ASP A 345 -13.23 1.36 -7.74
CA ASP A 345 -14.55 1.81 -8.13
C ASP A 345 -15.17 0.80 -9.09
N THR A 346 -16.33 0.28 -8.72
CA THR A 346 -17.01 -0.77 -9.53
C THR A 346 -17.62 -0.26 -10.84
N LYS A 347 -17.70 1.05 -11.04
CA LYS A 347 -18.25 1.66 -12.25
C LYS A 347 -17.16 2.07 -13.23
N THR A 348 -16.09 2.70 -12.73
CA THR A 348 -15.00 3.22 -13.57
C THR A 348 -13.81 2.28 -13.65
N ASN A 349 -13.74 1.26 -12.77
CA ASN A 349 -12.60 0.38 -12.57
C ASN A 349 -11.31 1.10 -12.13
N ASP A 350 -11.40 2.35 -11.67
CA ASP A 350 -10.26 3.10 -11.21
C ASP A 350 -9.86 2.72 -9.78
N ILE A 351 -8.57 2.90 -9.45
CA ILE A 351 -8.09 2.79 -8.08
C ILE A 351 -8.56 4.04 -7.34
N THR A 352 -9.35 3.84 -6.29
CA THR A 352 -9.90 4.89 -5.45
C THR A 352 -9.50 4.67 -3.99
N GLN A 353 -9.66 5.70 -3.18
CA GLN A 353 -9.48 5.59 -1.76
C GLN A 353 -10.85 5.62 -1.06
N GLU A 354 -11.05 4.71 -0.11
CA GLU A 354 -12.24 4.66 0.74
C GLU A 354 -11.83 4.80 2.20
N VAL A 355 -12.67 5.45 2.98
CA VAL A 355 -12.47 5.57 4.43
C VAL A 355 -12.71 4.22 5.10
N GLU A 356 -11.68 3.66 5.73
CA GLU A 356 -11.76 2.40 6.49
C GLU A 356 -12.07 2.63 7.95
N GLY A 357 -11.60 3.74 8.50
CA GLY A 357 -11.85 4.16 9.86
C GLY A 357 -11.62 5.65 10.06
N THR A 358 -12.15 6.18 11.13
CA THR A 358 -12.00 7.60 11.48
C THR A 358 -11.58 7.75 12.94
N PHE A 359 -10.73 8.75 13.17
CA PHE A 359 -10.28 9.18 14.49
C PHE A 359 -10.63 10.66 14.64
N CYS A 360 -11.40 11.01 15.66
CA CYS A 360 -11.86 12.38 15.89
C CYS A 360 -11.39 12.85 17.27
N GLN A 361 -10.49 13.85 17.30
CA GLN A 361 -9.91 14.41 18.51
C GLN A 361 -9.52 15.88 18.28
N TYR A 362 -9.21 16.62 19.33
CA TYR A 362 -8.59 17.94 19.20
C TYR A 362 -7.21 17.78 18.58
N PRO A 363 -6.85 18.60 17.57
CA PRO A 363 -5.60 18.48 16.84
C PRO A 363 -4.42 19.08 17.61
N LEU A 364 -4.27 18.71 18.88
CA LEU A 364 -3.29 19.27 19.78
C LEU A 364 -2.39 18.19 20.39
N GLN A 365 -1.12 18.52 20.62
CA GLN A 365 -0.15 17.72 21.31
C GLN A 365 0.72 18.62 22.18
N ALA A 366 1.12 18.14 23.37
CA ALA A 366 2.08 18.83 24.23
C ALA A 366 3.37 19.15 23.45
N ALA A 367 3.86 20.38 23.55
CA ALA A 367 4.91 20.88 22.66
C ALA A 367 6.01 21.71 23.36
N TRP A 368 6.38 21.38 24.58
CA TRP A 368 7.67 21.81 25.11
C TRP A 368 8.82 21.04 24.48
N ALA A 369 8.60 19.74 24.20
CA ALA A 369 9.54 18.91 23.47
C ALA A 369 8.84 17.92 22.55
N VAL A 370 9.47 17.64 21.39
CA VAL A 370 9.07 16.60 20.44
C VAL A 370 10.31 15.90 19.91
N THR A 371 10.16 14.69 19.38
CA THR A 371 11.32 14.02 18.75
C THR A 371 11.60 14.57 17.35
N ILE A 372 12.86 14.50 16.93
CA ILE A 372 13.32 14.87 15.58
C ILE A 372 12.50 14.13 14.51
N HIS A 373 12.16 12.86 14.74
CA HIS A 373 11.31 12.07 13.84
C HIS A 373 9.89 12.63 13.69
N LYS A 374 9.24 13.01 14.81
CA LYS A 374 7.90 13.62 14.77
C LYS A 374 7.92 15.04 14.20
N ALA A 375 9.03 15.74 14.32
CA ALA A 375 9.24 17.07 13.73
C ALA A 375 9.57 17.02 12.23
N GLN A 376 9.74 15.85 11.63
CA GLN A 376 10.02 15.72 10.20
C GLN A 376 8.87 16.32 9.37
N GLY A 377 9.20 17.09 8.35
CA GLY A 377 8.22 17.84 7.55
C GLY A 377 7.81 19.19 8.16
N LEU A 378 7.87 19.37 9.48
CA LEU A 378 7.49 20.61 10.18
C LEU A 378 8.56 21.69 10.07
N THR A 379 8.19 22.92 10.40
CA THR A 379 9.08 24.09 10.40
C THR A 379 8.71 24.98 11.58
N PHE A 380 9.72 25.45 12.30
CA PHE A 380 9.54 26.28 13.50
C PHE A 380 10.38 27.54 13.38
N ASP A 381 9.91 28.62 14.00
CA ASP A 381 10.65 29.88 14.07
C ASP A 381 11.73 29.84 15.17
N HIS A 382 11.44 29.18 16.30
CA HIS A 382 12.33 29.05 17.45
C HIS A 382 12.46 27.60 17.91
N VAL A 383 13.68 27.10 17.92
CA VAL A 383 13.98 25.68 18.22
C VAL A 383 15.17 25.57 19.16
N VAL A 384 15.07 24.72 20.17
CA VAL A 384 16.21 24.21 20.92
C VAL A 384 16.51 22.79 20.45
N ILE A 385 17.72 22.53 20.00
CA ILE A 385 18.12 21.19 19.57
C ILE A 385 18.94 20.53 20.67
N ASP A 386 18.44 19.41 21.18
CA ASP A 386 19.16 18.49 22.04
C ASP A 386 19.64 17.28 21.23
N ALA A 387 20.85 17.43 20.68
CA ALA A 387 21.49 16.45 19.82
C ALA A 387 22.67 15.73 20.48
N ALA A 388 22.84 15.86 21.81
CA ALA A 388 23.95 15.24 22.54
C ALA A 388 23.97 13.70 22.35
N ASP A 389 22.78 13.09 22.29
CA ASP A 389 22.59 11.65 22.12
C ASP A 389 22.20 11.27 20.68
N ALA A 390 22.59 12.06 19.66
CA ALA A 390 22.34 11.70 18.27
C ALA A 390 23.09 10.40 17.91
N PHE A 391 22.35 9.39 17.48
CA PHE A 391 22.87 8.03 17.24
C PHE A 391 22.83 7.59 15.78
N ALA A 392 22.18 8.36 14.90
CA ALA A 392 22.01 8.00 13.50
C ALA A 392 22.39 9.16 12.57
N PHE A 393 22.92 8.78 11.40
CA PHE A 393 23.20 9.69 10.30
C PHE A 393 21.96 10.53 9.93
N GLY A 394 22.15 11.79 9.65
CA GLY A 394 21.11 12.71 9.22
C GLY A 394 20.26 13.32 10.35
N GLN A 395 20.27 12.80 11.57
CA GLN A 395 19.44 13.35 12.66
C GLN A 395 19.74 14.81 12.95
N VAL A 396 21.00 15.18 13.02
CA VAL A 396 21.43 16.56 13.27
C VAL A 396 21.00 17.48 12.12
N TYR A 397 21.23 17.06 10.87
CA TYR A 397 20.78 17.82 9.70
C TYR A 397 19.26 18.02 9.70
N VAL A 398 18.50 16.94 9.97
CA VAL A 398 17.03 17.03 10.04
C VAL A 398 16.60 18.00 11.14
N ALA A 399 17.21 17.95 12.32
CA ALA A 399 16.88 18.84 13.44
C ALA A 399 17.18 20.31 13.09
N LEU A 400 18.40 20.60 12.60
CA LEU A 400 18.80 21.95 12.18
C LEU A 400 17.90 22.50 11.08
N SER A 401 17.54 21.67 10.11
CA SER A 401 16.67 22.05 8.98
C SER A 401 15.20 22.31 9.37
N ARG A 402 14.81 22.07 10.62
CA ARG A 402 13.47 22.42 11.15
C ARG A 402 13.36 23.91 11.45
N CYS A 403 14.46 24.62 11.69
CA CYS A 403 14.44 26.04 11.93
C CYS A 403 14.42 26.83 10.60
N ARG A 404 13.74 27.99 10.60
CA ARG A 404 13.69 28.89 9.44
C ARG A 404 14.95 29.72 9.30
N THR A 405 15.52 30.19 10.43
CA THR A 405 16.65 31.11 10.46
C THR A 405 17.68 30.67 11.48
N LEU A 406 18.92 31.14 11.33
CA LEU A 406 19.99 30.86 12.28
C LEU A 406 19.71 31.51 13.65
N GLU A 407 19.07 32.68 13.67
CA GLU A 407 18.73 33.39 14.92
C GLU A 407 17.72 32.64 15.77
N GLY A 408 16.76 31.94 15.13
CA GLY A 408 15.77 31.12 15.83
C GLY A 408 16.33 29.79 16.38
N LEU A 409 17.53 29.40 15.92
CA LEU A 409 18.18 28.16 16.35
C LEU A 409 18.88 28.36 17.72
N SER A 410 18.71 27.39 18.59
CA SER A 410 19.48 27.23 19.82
C SER A 410 19.94 25.77 19.98
N LEU A 411 21.08 25.56 20.59
CA LEU A 411 21.61 24.25 20.95
C LEU A 411 21.63 24.10 22.49
N SER A 412 21.24 22.90 22.99
CA SER A 412 21.32 22.58 24.41
C SER A 412 22.78 22.34 24.86
N SER A 413 23.60 21.80 23.94
CA SER A 413 25.02 21.51 24.15
C SER A 413 25.82 21.73 22.88
N PRO A 414 27.15 21.96 22.98
CA PRO A 414 27.97 22.13 21.78
C PRO A 414 28.00 20.90 20.90
N LEU A 415 27.89 21.13 19.57
CA LEU A 415 28.16 20.10 18.57
C LEU A 415 29.66 19.83 18.49
N THR A 416 30.06 18.58 18.37
CA THR A 416 31.44 18.16 18.15
C THR A 416 31.67 17.77 16.69
N ALA A 417 32.89 17.78 16.19
CA ALA A 417 33.22 17.35 14.85
C ALA A 417 32.84 15.88 14.55
N GLY A 418 32.71 15.06 15.60
CA GLY A 418 32.29 13.66 15.49
C GLY A 418 30.78 13.44 15.39
N VAL A 419 29.95 14.48 15.54
CA VAL A 419 28.48 14.40 15.45
C VAL A 419 28.01 14.24 14.00
N ALA A 420 28.85 14.62 13.04
CA ALA A 420 28.61 14.34 11.62
C ALA A 420 29.06 12.91 11.32
N PHE A 421 28.15 11.95 11.50
CA PHE A 421 28.41 10.58 11.06
C PHE A 421 28.44 10.54 9.52
N ASN A 422 29.55 10.06 8.96
CA ASN A 422 29.66 9.82 7.53
C ASN A 422 29.25 8.38 7.23
N ASP A 423 28.13 8.21 6.55
CA ASP A 423 27.80 6.91 5.97
C ASP A 423 28.45 6.83 4.57
N THR A 424 29.53 6.07 4.50
CA THR A 424 30.28 5.88 3.25
C THR A 424 29.43 5.30 2.12
N SER A 425 28.41 4.52 2.44
CA SER A 425 27.49 3.95 1.45
C SER A 425 26.62 5.04 0.81
N VAL A 426 26.15 6.02 1.60
CA VAL A 426 25.41 7.19 1.09
C VAL A 426 26.31 8.05 0.21
N SER A 427 27.53 8.37 0.65
CA SER A 427 28.46 9.18 -0.13
C SER A 427 28.79 8.53 -1.48
N HIS A 428 29.04 7.23 -1.48
CA HIS A 428 29.29 6.46 -2.69
C HIS A 428 28.05 6.42 -3.60
N PHE A 429 26.86 6.21 -3.03
CA PHE A 429 25.62 6.20 -3.77
C PHE A 429 25.36 7.54 -4.47
N VAL A 430 25.52 8.66 -3.76
CA VAL A 430 25.29 10.01 -4.31
C VAL A 430 26.31 10.34 -5.41
N SER A 431 27.59 10.04 -5.19
CA SER A 431 28.63 10.32 -6.18
C SER A 431 28.53 9.51 -7.47
N ALA A 432 27.86 8.35 -7.42
CA ALA A 432 27.63 7.48 -8.57
C ALA A 432 26.44 7.91 -9.45
N GLN A 433 25.63 8.91 -9.02
CA GLN A 433 24.45 9.32 -9.78
C GLN A 433 24.82 10.14 -11.03
N PRO A 434 24.12 9.96 -12.17
CA PRO A 434 24.34 10.75 -13.37
C PRO A 434 23.95 12.22 -13.13
N SER A 435 24.58 13.13 -13.89
CA SER A 435 24.23 14.55 -13.85
C SER A 435 22.83 14.82 -14.42
N PHE A 436 22.27 16.01 -14.09
CA PHE A 436 20.99 16.45 -14.64
C PHE A 436 21.02 16.48 -16.18
N GLU A 437 22.10 16.96 -16.78
CA GLU A 437 22.28 17.03 -18.24
C GLU A 437 22.27 15.64 -18.88
N GLN A 438 22.98 14.68 -18.29
CA GLN A 438 22.99 13.28 -18.76
C GLN A 438 21.59 12.67 -18.68
N THR A 439 20.90 12.89 -17.56
CA THR A 439 19.52 12.40 -17.36
C THR A 439 18.56 13.07 -18.34
N SER A 440 18.70 14.37 -18.62
CA SER A 440 17.85 15.10 -19.55
C SER A 440 18.01 14.61 -21.00
N VAL A 441 19.25 14.39 -21.44
CA VAL A 441 19.53 13.86 -22.79
C VAL A 441 18.97 12.44 -22.97
N ALA A 442 19.06 11.60 -21.95
CA ALA A 442 18.58 10.22 -22.01
C ALA A 442 17.06 10.09 -22.08
N ALA A 443 16.30 11.14 -21.73
CA ALA A 443 14.84 11.08 -21.66
C ALA A 443 14.18 10.71 -22.99
N ASP A 444 14.63 11.27 -24.12
CA ASP A 444 14.08 10.99 -25.46
C ASP A 444 14.25 9.52 -25.85
N ASP A 445 15.39 8.93 -25.49
CA ASP A 445 15.67 7.52 -25.76
C ASP A 445 14.80 6.61 -24.90
N TYR A 446 14.63 6.92 -23.61
CA TYR A 446 13.75 6.15 -22.72
C TYR A 446 12.28 6.24 -23.11
N GLU A 447 11.80 7.38 -23.59
CA GLU A 447 10.44 7.51 -24.12
C GLU A 447 10.24 6.63 -25.38
N ARG A 448 11.21 6.66 -26.27
CA ARG A 448 11.20 5.82 -27.49
C ARG A 448 11.22 4.34 -27.13
N GLN A 449 12.08 3.94 -26.19
CA GLN A 449 12.18 2.57 -25.70
C GLN A 449 10.86 2.11 -25.06
N TYR A 450 10.27 2.92 -24.18
CA TYR A 450 9.00 2.60 -23.50
C TYR A 450 7.86 2.40 -24.48
N ARG A 451 7.69 3.31 -25.43
CA ARG A 451 6.67 3.18 -26.46
C ARG A 451 6.88 1.91 -27.30
N MET A 452 8.13 1.64 -27.66
CA MET A 452 8.47 0.44 -28.42
C MET A 452 8.23 -0.83 -27.61
N GLU A 453 8.60 -0.85 -26.34
CA GLU A 453 8.33 -1.98 -25.43
C GLU A 453 6.83 -2.28 -25.36
N LYS A 454 5.98 -1.25 -25.23
CA LYS A 454 4.52 -1.42 -25.20
C LYS A 454 3.95 -1.95 -26.52
N LEU A 455 4.51 -1.53 -27.65
CA LEU A 455 4.18 -2.12 -28.96
C LEU A 455 4.60 -3.59 -29.04
N MET A 456 5.81 -3.92 -28.60
CA MET A 456 6.30 -5.31 -28.59
C MET A 456 5.47 -6.19 -27.66
N GLU A 457 5.06 -5.68 -26.48
CA GLU A 457 4.17 -6.37 -25.56
C GLU A 457 2.78 -6.64 -26.17
N LEU A 458 2.22 -5.66 -26.88
CA LEU A 458 0.92 -5.80 -27.55
C LEU A 458 0.91 -6.93 -28.57
N PHE A 459 1.93 -7.02 -29.40
CA PHE A 459 2.00 -8.02 -30.49
C PHE A 459 2.75 -9.30 -30.12
N GLY A 460 3.41 -9.40 -28.96
CA GLY A 460 4.09 -10.61 -28.49
C GLY A 460 3.08 -11.75 -28.25
N MET A 461 3.44 -12.96 -28.67
CA MET A 461 2.60 -14.18 -28.55
C MET A 461 3.18 -15.20 -27.57
N ASP A 462 4.33 -14.95 -26.97
CA ASP A 462 5.08 -15.91 -26.16
C ASP A 462 4.27 -16.43 -24.97
N ASP A 463 3.57 -15.54 -24.25
CA ASP A 463 2.73 -15.92 -23.12
C ASP A 463 1.56 -16.82 -23.54
N LEU A 464 0.94 -16.53 -24.69
CA LEU A 464 -0.15 -17.34 -25.22
C LEU A 464 0.34 -18.73 -25.61
N VAL A 465 1.45 -18.82 -26.33
CA VAL A 465 2.09 -20.09 -26.72
C VAL A 465 2.43 -20.90 -25.47
N HIS A 466 3.10 -20.28 -24.50
CA HIS A 466 3.47 -20.96 -23.24
C HIS A 466 2.26 -21.55 -22.49
N HIS A 467 1.17 -20.80 -22.37
CA HIS A 467 -0.04 -21.29 -21.71
C HIS A 467 -0.75 -22.36 -22.53
N ALA A 468 -0.76 -22.24 -23.86
CA ALA A 468 -1.31 -23.25 -24.75
C ALA A 468 -0.52 -24.57 -24.68
N ASP A 469 0.80 -24.52 -24.67
CA ASP A 469 1.67 -25.68 -24.55
C ASP A 469 1.45 -26.41 -23.21
N LYS A 470 1.41 -25.67 -22.11
CA LYS A 470 1.11 -26.26 -20.79
C LYS A 470 -0.25 -26.94 -20.74
N LEU A 471 -1.26 -26.36 -21.38
CA LEU A 471 -2.57 -26.97 -21.48
C LEU A 471 -2.52 -28.21 -22.36
N TYR A 472 -1.80 -28.16 -23.47
CA TYR A 472 -1.64 -29.28 -24.40
C TYR A 472 -0.92 -30.49 -23.76
N GLU A 473 0.07 -30.29 -22.90
CA GLU A 473 0.74 -31.37 -22.14
C GLU A 473 -0.26 -32.26 -21.38
N HIS A 474 -1.36 -31.68 -20.88
CA HIS A 474 -2.41 -32.42 -20.19
C HIS A 474 -3.40 -33.05 -21.16
N TYR A 475 -3.77 -32.36 -22.23
CA TYR A 475 -4.68 -32.89 -23.26
C TYR A 475 -4.06 -34.02 -24.07
N SER A 476 -2.77 -33.98 -24.35
CA SER A 476 -2.07 -35.03 -25.10
C SER A 476 -2.20 -36.41 -24.45
N LYS A 477 -2.33 -36.43 -23.10
CA LYS A 477 -2.56 -37.69 -22.33
C LYS A 477 -3.95 -38.27 -22.51
N LEU A 478 -4.88 -37.47 -23.03
CA LEU A 478 -6.27 -37.85 -23.27
C LEU A 478 -6.54 -38.24 -24.73
N LYS A 479 -5.48 -38.36 -25.55
CA LYS A 479 -5.62 -38.63 -27.01
C LYS A 479 -6.43 -39.89 -27.30
N ASN A 480 -6.37 -40.90 -26.45
CA ASN A 480 -7.11 -42.16 -26.63
C ASN A 480 -8.56 -42.07 -26.20
N ILE A 481 -8.96 -41.06 -25.41
CA ILE A 481 -10.31 -40.86 -24.89
C ILE A 481 -11.05 -39.81 -25.74
N TYR A 482 -10.34 -38.73 -26.10
CA TYR A 482 -10.87 -37.58 -26.84
C TYR A 482 -10.00 -37.24 -28.07
N PRO A 483 -9.85 -38.16 -29.08
CA PRO A 483 -8.93 -37.98 -30.20
C PRO A 483 -9.23 -36.71 -31.00
N ASP A 484 -10.51 -36.45 -31.33
CA ASP A 484 -10.92 -35.32 -32.15
C ASP A 484 -10.66 -33.97 -31.47
N LEU A 485 -10.91 -33.90 -30.17
CA LEU A 485 -10.64 -32.69 -29.38
C LEU A 485 -9.14 -32.39 -29.30
N VAL A 486 -8.32 -33.40 -29.07
CA VAL A 486 -6.86 -33.26 -29.03
C VAL A 486 -6.32 -32.84 -30.39
N GLN A 487 -6.87 -33.39 -31.49
CA GLN A 487 -6.50 -33.02 -32.84
C GLN A 487 -6.89 -31.56 -33.14
N ALA A 488 -8.13 -31.15 -32.79
CA ALA A 488 -8.61 -29.78 -32.99
C ALA A 488 -7.77 -28.78 -32.21
N PHE A 489 -7.41 -29.10 -30.97
CA PHE A 489 -6.55 -28.23 -30.16
C PHE A 489 -5.12 -28.15 -30.69
N ASN A 490 -4.55 -29.26 -31.15
CA ASN A 490 -3.23 -29.27 -31.77
C ASN A 490 -3.18 -28.39 -33.03
N ALA A 491 -4.24 -28.42 -33.89
CA ALA A 491 -4.35 -27.55 -35.04
C ALA A 491 -4.36 -26.05 -34.64
N LYS A 492 -5.01 -25.68 -33.51
CA LYS A 492 -4.99 -24.29 -33.00
C LYS A 492 -3.66 -23.88 -32.35
N ILE A 493 -2.93 -24.82 -31.74
CA ILE A 493 -1.57 -24.55 -31.31
C ILE A 493 -0.65 -24.27 -32.52
N SER A 494 -0.77 -25.04 -33.59
CA SER A 494 -0.04 -24.77 -34.84
C SER A 494 -0.34 -23.36 -35.35
N THR A 495 -1.60 -22.93 -35.32
CA THR A 495 -2.00 -21.58 -35.67
C THR A 495 -1.32 -20.52 -34.76
N LEU A 496 -1.23 -20.77 -33.46
CA LEU A 496 -0.54 -19.85 -32.53
C LEU A 496 0.97 -19.77 -32.80
N LEU A 497 1.63 -20.87 -33.13
CA LEU A 497 3.06 -20.88 -33.52
C LEU A 497 3.31 -20.13 -34.83
N GLU A 498 2.42 -20.29 -35.82
CA GLU A 498 2.48 -19.50 -37.05
C GLU A 498 2.28 -18.01 -36.77
N LEU A 499 1.33 -17.64 -35.91
CA LEU A 499 1.10 -16.26 -35.47
C LEU A 499 2.28 -15.70 -34.73
N GLN A 500 2.99 -16.50 -33.89
CA GLN A 500 4.20 -16.09 -33.22
C GLN A 500 5.29 -15.74 -34.25
N ALA A 501 5.52 -16.58 -35.25
CA ALA A 501 6.47 -16.31 -36.33
C ALA A 501 6.12 -15.06 -37.13
N VAL A 502 4.83 -14.83 -37.41
CA VAL A 502 4.35 -13.60 -38.09
C VAL A 502 4.54 -12.40 -37.19
N SER A 503 4.25 -12.52 -35.87
CA SER A 503 4.45 -11.48 -34.87
C SER A 503 5.90 -11.01 -34.80
N GLU A 504 6.87 -11.93 -34.80
CA GLU A 504 8.30 -11.57 -34.76
C GLU A 504 8.70 -10.75 -35.99
N LYS A 505 8.25 -11.14 -37.19
CA LYS A 505 8.50 -10.38 -38.42
C LYS A 505 7.82 -9.01 -38.37
N PHE A 506 6.58 -8.95 -37.85
CA PHE A 506 5.81 -7.72 -37.71
C PHE A 506 6.48 -6.75 -36.71
N LYS A 507 6.93 -7.23 -35.56
CA LYS A 507 7.66 -6.45 -34.56
C LYS A 507 8.95 -5.87 -35.16
N ALA A 508 9.69 -6.66 -35.93
CA ALA A 508 10.90 -6.20 -36.63
C ALA A 508 10.59 -5.10 -37.67
N GLN A 509 9.43 -5.11 -38.31
CA GLN A 509 8.99 -4.02 -39.20
C GLN A 509 8.69 -2.74 -38.42
N LEU A 510 7.96 -2.85 -37.28
CA LEU A 510 7.59 -1.70 -36.47
C LEU A 510 8.80 -0.92 -35.96
N VAL A 511 9.93 -1.58 -35.66
CA VAL A 511 11.17 -0.93 -35.21
C VAL A 511 11.77 -0.02 -36.28
N ARG A 512 11.53 -0.31 -37.57
CA ARG A 512 12.20 0.35 -38.72
C ARG A 512 11.44 1.55 -39.29
N ILE A 513 10.19 1.78 -38.85
CA ILE A 513 9.32 2.84 -39.35
C ILE A 513 9.18 3.98 -38.33
N ASP A 514 8.83 5.18 -38.80
CA ASP A 514 8.61 6.34 -37.93
C ASP A 514 7.33 6.24 -37.10
N ASN A 515 7.15 7.14 -36.15
CA ASN A 515 6.04 7.12 -35.19
C ASN A 515 4.65 7.20 -35.84
N ALA A 516 4.48 8.00 -36.89
CA ALA A 516 3.18 8.17 -37.54
C ALA A 516 2.81 6.89 -38.30
N ALA A 517 3.77 6.34 -39.05
CA ALA A 517 3.62 5.06 -39.71
C ALA A 517 3.41 3.89 -38.73
N GLN A 518 4.06 3.92 -37.55
CA GLN A 518 3.86 2.93 -36.49
C GLN A 518 2.42 2.88 -35.99
N GLN A 519 1.76 4.02 -35.79
CA GLN A 519 0.37 4.07 -35.31
C GLN A 519 -0.59 3.39 -36.31
N LEU A 520 -0.50 3.79 -37.58
CA LEU A 520 -1.31 3.19 -38.63
C LEU A 520 -1.03 1.69 -38.78
N ARG A 521 0.25 1.32 -38.80
CA ARG A 521 0.66 -0.08 -38.96
C ARG A 521 0.27 -0.94 -37.77
N ALA A 522 0.31 -0.40 -36.55
CA ALA A 522 -0.17 -1.08 -35.34
C ALA A 522 -1.68 -1.36 -35.40
N GLN A 523 -2.47 -0.41 -35.88
CA GLN A 523 -3.93 -0.62 -36.05
C GLN A 523 -4.22 -1.73 -37.08
N GLN A 524 -3.57 -1.74 -38.22
CA GLN A 524 -3.68 -2.79 -39.23
C GLN A 524 -3.24 -4.17 -38.71
N GLY A 525 -2.14 -4.19 -37.95
CA GLY A 525 -1.67 -5.40 -37.31
C GLY A 525 -2.66 -5.91 -36.25
N ALA A 526 -3.24 -5.01 -35.46
CA ALA A 526 -4.23 -5.37 -34.44
C ALA A 526 -5.45 -6.03 -35.06
N GLU A 527 -5.96 -5.55 -36.20
CA GLU A 527 -7.07 -6.15 -36.92
C GLU A 527 -6.73 -7.58 -37.38
N TYR A 528 -5.55 -7.78 -37.98
CA TYR A 528 -5.10 -9.09 -38.43
C TYR A 528 -4.99 -10.09 -37.28
N PHE A 529 -4.24 -9.73 -36.18
CA PHE A 529 -4.03 -10.61 -35.05
C PHE A 529 -5.31 -10.87 -34.26
N GLN A 530 -6.21 -9.87 -34.14
CA GLN A 530 -7.52 -10.03 -33.50
C GLN A 530 -8.34 -11.09 -34.21
N GLY A 531 -8.46 -11.03 -35.56
CA GLY A 531 -9.21 -11.99 -36.34
C GLY A 531 -8.69 -13.42 -36.14
N LYS A 532 -7.38 -13.60 -36.19
CA LYS A 532 -6.76 -14.92 -35.98
C LYS A 532 -6.91 -15.47 -34.58
N LEU A 533 -6.74 -14.63 -33.55
CA LEU A 533 -6.91 -15.05 -32.16
C LEU A 533 -8.38 -15.33 -31.81
N ALA A 534 -9.33 -14.69 -32.46
CA ALA A 534 -10.76 -14.97 -32.28
C ALA A 534 -11.12 -16.40 -32.73
N GLU A 535 -10.46 -16.94 -33.79
CA GLU A 535 -10.60 -18.32 -34.22
C GLU A 535 -10.13 -19.32 -33.15
N VAL A 536 -9.06 -18.96 -32.40
CA VAL A 536 -8.53 -19.76 -31.26
C VAL A 536 -9.50 -19.68 -30.08
N ALA A 537 -10.02 -18.48 -29.79
CA ALA A 537 -10.94 -18.26 -28.68
C ALA A 537 -12.26 -19.02 -28.82
N ALA A 538 -12.74 -19.24 -30.05
CA ALA A 538 -13.95 -19.98 -30.30
C ALA A 538 -13.90 -21.45 -29.82
N LEU A 539 -12.70 -22.04 -29.67
CA LEU A 539 -12.51 -23.41 -29.15
C LEU A 539 -12.54 -23.50 -27.63
N LEU A 540 -12.33 -22.39 -26.91
CA LEU A 540 -12.18 -22.39 -25.44
C LEU A 540 -13.36 -23.03 -24.69
N PRO A 541 -14.63 -22.77 -24.99
CA PRO A 541 -15.74 -23.39 -24.29
C PRO A 541 -15.69 -24.92 -24.35
N THR A 542 -15.42 -25.47 -25.54
CA THR A 542 -15.31 -26.92 -25.74
C THR A 542 -14.14 -27.53 -24.98
N LEU A 543 -13.02 -26.81 -24.88
CA LEU A 543 -11.84 -27.26 -24.10
C LEU A 543 -12.10 -27.30 -22.60
N LEU A 544 -12.93 -26.40 -22.06
CA LEU A 544 -13.15 -26.29 -20.60
C LEU A 544 -14.30 -27.20 -20.09
N GLU A 545 -15.12 -27.75 -20.98
CA GLU A 545 -16.31 -28.58 -20.66
C GLU A 545 -16.03 -30.09 -20.72
N VAL A 546 -14.78 -30.53 -20.81
CA VAL A 546 -14.42 -31.95 -20.91
C VAL A 546 -14.61 -32.66 -19.57
N ASP A 547 -15.43 -33.74 -19.60
CA ASP A 547 -15.64 -34.59 -18.44
C ASP A 547 -14.53 -35.65 -18.35
N ILE A 548 -13.81 -35.68 -17.24
CA ILE A 548 -12.62 -36.53 -17.02
C ILE A 548 -12.73 -37.21 -15.68
N ASP A 549 -12.70 -38.54 -15.67
CA ASP A 549 -12.77 -39.38 -14.46
C ASP A 549 -11.62 -39.13 -13.47
N ASN A 550 -10.44 -38.79 -13.98
CA ASN A 550 -9.30 -38.44 -13.14
C ASN A 550 -9.36 -37.01 -12.60
N LYS A 551 -9.79 -36.85 -11.36
CA LYS A 551 -9.96 -35.54 -10.69
C LYS A 551 -8.71 -34.65 -10.73
N VAL A 552 -7.50 -35.24 -10.57
CA VAL A 552 -6.24 -34.47 -10.59
C VAL A 552 -5.95 -33.92 -11.98
N THR A 553 -6.20 -34.70 -13.03
CA THR A 553 -6.03 -34.25 -14.43
C THR A 553 -7.09 -33.23 -14.78
N ALA A 554 -8.35 -33.43 -14.38
CA ALA A 554 -9.44 -32.49 -14.59
C ALA A 554 -9.14 -31.11 -13.95
N GLU A 555 -8.65 -31.11 -12.71
CA GLU A 555 -8.30 -29.88 -11.98
C GLU A 555 -7.14 -29.14 -12.67
N ARG A 556 -6.10 -29.85 -13.10
CA ARG A 556 -4.98 -29.25 -13.85
C ARG A 556 -5.39 -28.67 -15.19
N ILE A 557 -6.26 -29.35 -15.94
CA ILE A 557 -6.79 -28.84 -17.20
C ILE A 557 -7.65 -27.59 -16.95
N LYS A 558 -8.50 -27.61 -15.94
CA LYS A 558 -9.31 -26.46 -15.55
C LYS A 558 -8.44 -25.25 -15.19
N ASP A 559 -7.40 -25.43 -14.38
CA ASP A 559 -6.51 -24.34 -13.94
C ASP A 559 -5.68 -23.79 -15.11
N ASN A 560 -5.07 -24.65 -15.92
CA ASN A 560 -4.27 -24.21 -17.07
C ASN A 560 -5.16 -23.64 -18.19
N GLY A 561 -6.36 -24.21 -18.36
CA GLY A 561 -7.36 -23.68 -19.30
C GLY A 561 -7.85 -22.29 -18.91
N ALA A 562 -8.10 -22.06 -17.62
CA ALA A 562 -8.46 -20.72 -17.13
C ALA A 562 -7.34 -19.70 -17.35
N ARG A 563 -6.07 -20.08 -17.14
CA ARG A 563 -4.92 -19.20 -17.42
C ARG A 563 -4.77 -18.89 -18.90
N PHE A 564 -4.94 -19.86 -19.75
CA PHE A 564 -4.91 -19.67 -21.20
C PHE A 564 -6.05 -18.77 -21.67
N ALA A 565 -7.27 -19.00 -21.18
CA ALA A 565 -8.44 -18.16 -21.46
C ALA A 565 -8.25 -16.70 -20.99
N GLU A 566 -7.70 -16.50 -19.79
CA GLU A 566 -7.37 -15.18 -19.25
C GLU A 566 -6.36 -14.44 -20.15
N ALA A 567 -5.25 -15.10 -20.51
CA ALA A 567 -4.22 -14.53 -21.38
C ALA A 567 -4.74 -14.18 -22.78
N LEU A 568 -5.51 -15.08 -23.39
CA LEU A 568 -6.10 -14.89 -24.72
C LEU A 568 -7.15 -13.78 -24.72
N GLY A 569 -8.04 -13.77 -23.73
CA GLY A 569 -9.06 -12.73 -23.60
C GLY A 569 -8.47 -11.35 -23.36
N LEU A 570 -7.42 -11.27 -22.52
CA LEU A 570 -6.69 -10.03 -22.28
C LEU A 570 -6.05 -9.49 -23.58
N LYS A 571 -5.38 -10.36 -24.34
CA LYS A 571 -4.77 -10.00 -25.62
C LYS A 571 -5.82 -9.52 -26.63
N LEU A 572 -6.93 -10.24 -26.77
CA LEU A 572 -8.04 -9.87 -27.64
C LEU A 572 -8.66 -8.52 -27.24
N SER A 573 -8.85 -8.26 -25.94
CA SER A 573 -9.39 -6.99 -25.45
C SER A 573 -8.47 -5.81 -25.85
N CYS A 574 -7.15 -5.96 -25.66
CA CYS A 574 -6.18 -4.94 -26.05
C CYS A 574 -6.16 -4.68 -27.56
N LEU A 575 -6.16 -5.73 -28.37
CA LEU A 575 -6.18 -5.62 -29.83
C LEU A 575 -7.48 -4.98 -30.31
N THR A 576 -8.63 -5.37 -29.75
CA THR A 576 -9.95 -4.80 -30.08
C THR A 576 -9.99 -3.29 -29.79
N ALA A 577 -9.45 -2.86 -28.67
CA ALA A 577 -9.37 -1.44 -28.34
C ALA A 577 -8.51 -0.67 -29.35
N VAL A 578 -7.39 -1.24 -29.78
CA VAL A 578 -6.50 -0.62 -30.78
C VAL A 578 -7.16 -0.55 -32.14
N VAL A 579 -7.92 -1.57 -32.56
CA VAL A 579 -8.69 -1.54 -33.79
C VAL A 579 -9.72 -0.41 -33.76
N LYS A 580 -10.42 -0.25 -32.65
CA LYS A 580 -11.50 0.72 -32.48
C LYS A 580 -10.98 2.17 -32.33
N ASP A 581 -10.04 2.39 -31.46
CA ASP A 581 -9.66 3.73 -30.95
C ASP A 581 -8.25 4.17 -31.42
N GLY A 582 -7.55 3.32 -32.21
CA GLY A 582 -6.17 3.53 -32.59
C GLY A 582 -5.17 3.15 -31.50
N TYR A 583 -3.88 3.06 -31.89
CA TYR A 583 -2.83 2.71 -30.92
C TYR A 583 -2.40 3.93 -30.10
N SER A 584 -2.53 3.81 -28.79
CA SER A 584 -1.78 4.58 -27.79
C SER A 584 -1.46 3.68 -26.59
N VAL A 585 -0.46 4.03 -25.82
CA VAL A 585 -0.14 3.28 -24.57
C VAL A 585 -1.36 3.29 -23.65
N GLN A 586 -2.03 4.44 -23.53
CA GLN A 586 -3.23 4.61 -22.70
C GLN A 586 -4.40 3.73 -23.20
N THR A 587 -4.66 3.65 -24.50
CA THR A 587 -5.71 2.76 -25.08
C THR A 587 -5.48 1.31 -24.65
N VAL A 588 -4.25 0.81 -24.81
CA VAL A 588 -3.90 -0.57 -24.44
C VAL A 588 -4.01 -0.81 -22.94
N GLN A 589 -3.52 0.10 -22.12
CA GLN A 589 -3.59 -0.03 -20.66
C GLN A 589 -5.03 -0.01 -20.15
N ARG A 590 -5.86 0.89 -20.65
CA ARG A 590 -7.29 0.95 -20.30
C ARG A 590 -8.01 -0.35 -20.65
N ALA A 591 -7.82 -0.88 -21.84
CA ALA A 591 -8.40 -2.16 -22.27
C ALA A 591 -7.95 -3.33 -21.38
N LYS A 592 -6.68 -3.33 -20.96
CA LYS A 592 -6.13 -4.31 -20.03
C LYS A 592 -6.83 -4.25 -18.67
N VAL A 593 -7.00 -3.05 -18.13
CA VAL A 593 -7.69 -2.83 -16.84
C VAL A 593 -9.15 -3.28 -16.93
N ASP A 594 -9.87 -2.82 -17.95
CA ASP A 594 -11.29 -3.16 -18.15
C ASP A 594 -11.50 -4.67 -18.27
N TYR A 595 -10.61 -5.36 -18.98
CA TYR A 595 -10.68 -6.83 -19.09
C TYR A 595 -10.48 -7.51 -17.72
N LEU A 596 -9.41 -7.16 -16.98
CA LEU A 596 -9.08 -7.78 -15.70
C LEU A 596 -10.19 -7.56 -14.66
N MET A 597 -10.78 -6.35 -14.64
CA MET A 597 -11.85 -6.02 -13.69
C MET A 597 -13.17 -6.72 -14.03
N ASN A 598 -13.54 -6.78 -15.29
CA ASN A 598 -14.79 -7.40 -15.73
C ASN A 598 -14.76 -8.93 -15.66
N HIS A 599 -13.59 -9.55 -15.77
CA HIS A 599 -13.46 -11.02 -15.69
C HIS A 599 -13.65 -11.53 -14.26
N ASP A 600 -13.11 -10.86 -13.27
CA ASP A 600 -13.35 -11.16 -11.85
C ASP A 600 -14.84 -10.95 -11.43
N GLY A 601 -15.55 -10.06 -12.12
CA GLY A 601 -16.99 -9.82 -11.90
C GLY A 601 -17.90 -10.96 -12.42
N LYS A 602 -17.50 -11.66 -13.49
CA LYS A 602 -18.27 -12.78 -14.07
C LYS A 602 -18.18 -14.05 -13.23
N GLU A 603 -17.03 -14.35 -12.63
CA GLU A 603 -16.91 -15.47 -11.69
C GLU A 603 -17.81 -15.29 -10.44
N LYS A 604 -18.01 -14.05 -9.98
CA LYS A 604 -18.94 -13.76 -8.88
C LYS A 604 -20.41 -13.90 -9.31
N LYS A 605 -20.77 -13.55 -10.53
CA LYS A 605 -22.14 -13.74 -11.05
C LYS A 605 -22.44 -15.22 -11.26
N THR A 606 -21.54 -15.99 -11.88
CA THR A 606 -21.74 -17.44 -12.08
C THR A 606 -21.69 -18.22 -10.76
N SER A 607 -20.89 -17.84 -9.78
CA SER A 607 -20.93 -18.46 -8.45
C SER A 607 -22.16 -18.04 -7.64
N ARG A 608 -22.65 -16.80 -7.77
CA ARG A 608 -23.94 -16.36 -7.19
C ARG A 608 -25.12 -16.98 -7.91
N GLU A 609 -25.10 -17.12 -9.23
CA GLU A 609 -26.14 -17.81 -10.00
C GLU A 609 -26.10 -19.32 -9.80
N ARG A 610 -24.95 -19.96 -9.58
CA ARG A 610 -24.86 -21.36 -9.14
C ARG A 610 -25.32 -21.52 -7.70
N ALA A 611 -24.96 -20.62 -6.79
CA ALA A 611 -25.49 -20.60 -5.44
C ALA A 611 -27.02 -20.33 -5.43
N ALA A 612 -27.50 -19.45 -6.29
CA ALA A 612 -28.93 -19.16 -6.46
C ALA A 612 -29.67 -20.29 -7.21
N LYS A 613 -29.04 -21.05 -8.11
CA LYS A 613 -29.65 -22.24 -8.75
C LYS A 613 -29.65 -23.46 -7.81
N THR A 614 -28.62 -23.61 -6.95
CA THR A 614 -28.62 -24.63 -5.89
C THR A 614 -29.63 -24.30 -4.78
N SER A 615 -29.94 -23.01 -4.56
CA SER A 615 -30.96 -22.57 -3.62
C SER A 615 -32.40 -22.56 -4.20
N LYS A 616 -32.57 -22.67 -5.53
CA LYS A 616 -33.89 -22.76 -6.16
C LYS A 616 -34.42 -24.20 -6.33
N GLN A 617 -33.63 -25.22 -5.97
CA GLN A 617 -34.08 -26.61 -5.92
C GLN A 617 -34.37 -27.12 -4.50
N SER A 618 -34.16 -26.31 -3.46
CA SER A 618 -34.71 -26.52 -2.13
C SER A 618 -35.85 -25.54 -1.94
N GLY A 619 -37.08 -26.06 -1.79
CA GLY A 619 -38.31 -25.27 -1.63
C GLY A 619 -38.16 -24.22 -0.53
N SER A 620 -38.96 -23.19 -0.62
CA SER A 620 -39.13 -22.07 0.28
C SER A 620 -39.40 -22.50 1.74
N ASP A 621 -38.37 -22.84 2.50
CA ASP A 621 -38.43 -22.93 3.94
C ASP A 621 -37.57 -21.83 4.53
N SER A 622 -38.22 -20.82 5.09
CA SER A 622 -37.57 -19.75 5.86
C SER A 622 -36.97 -20.36 7.12
N MET A 623 -35.64 -20.27 7.26
CA MET A 623 -34.91 -20.68 8.47
C MET A 623 -35.50 -19.92 9.69
N ASN A 624 -35.94 -20.65 10.70
CA ASN A 624 -36.41 -20.05 11.92
C ASN A 624 -35.26 -19.48 12.75
N THR A 625 -35.17 -18.15 12.80
CA THR A 625 -34.03 -17.41 13.41
C THR A 625 -33.93 -17.63 14.91
N ASP A 626 -35.07 -17.81 15.62
CA ASP A 626 -35.10 -17.95 17.07
C ASP A 626 -34.71 -19.37 17.49
N LEU A 627 -35.21 -20.39 16.79
CA LEU A 627 -34.79 -21.78 16.99
C LEU A 627 -33.28 -21.93 16.65
N ALA A 628 -32.81 -21.29 15.59
CA ALA A 628 -31.36 -21.29 15.24
C ALA A 628 -30.50 -20.65 16.35
N THR A 629 -31.02 -19.64 17.04
CA THR A 629 -30.35 -18.99 18.17
C THR A 629 -30.34 -19.91 19.41
N ALA A 630 -31.45 -20.57 19.73
CA ALA A 630 -31.51 -21.55 20.81
C ALA A 630 -30.49 -22.70 20.59
N LEU A 631 -30.46 -23.25 19.39
CA LEU A 631 -29.51 -24.32 19.02
C LEU A 631 -28.04 -23.85 19.07
N ARG A 632 -27.74 -22.59 18.73
CA ARG A 632 -26.36 -22.02 18.87
C ARG A 632 -25.95 -21.91 20.34
N ASN A 633 -26.84 -21.41 21.18
CA ASN A 633 -26.60 -21.27 22.61
C ASN A 633 -26.36 -22.63 23.27
N TRP A 634 -27.20 -23.63 22.99
CA TRP A 634 -27.01 -24.99 23.46
C TRP A 634 -25.68 -25.58 23.00
N ARG A 635 -25.35 -25.45 21.72
CA ARG A 635 -24.07 -25.92 21.16
C ARG A 635 -22.85 -25.30 21.82
N SER A 636 -22.94 -23.99 22.14
CA SER A 636 -21.83 -23.27 22.79
C SER A 636 -21.66 -23.72 24.25
N LEU A 637 -22.76 -23.96 24.97
CA LEU A 637 -22.72 -24.51 26.33
C LEU A 637 -22.12 -25.92 26.36
N LYS A 638 -22.56 -26.81 25.46
CA LYS A 638 -22.02 -28.19 25.36
C LYS A 638 -20.55 -28.21 24.94
N ALA A 639 -20.14 -27.30 24.10
CA ALA A 639 -18.75 -27.14 23.70
C ALA A 639 -17.85 -26.73 24.88
N ALA A 640 -18.33 -25.79 25.69
CA ALA A 640 -17.65 -25.37 26.92
C ALA A 640 -17.59 -26.48 27.98
N GLU A 641 -18.71 -27.22 28.21
CA GLU A 641 -18.75 -28.36 29.12
C GLU A 641 -17.74 -29.45 28.76
N GLN A 642 -17.54 -29.73 27.47
CA GLN A 642 -16.66 -30.78 26.99
C GLN A 642 -15.26 -30.30 26.60
N ASN A 643 -14.99 -28.99 26.75
CA ASN A 643 -13.74 -28.33 26.36
C ASN A 643 -13.30 -28.65 24.89
N VAL A 644 -14.27 -28.58 23.97
CA VAL A 644 -14.05 -28.83 22.54
C VAL A 644 -14.61 -27.69 21.70
N PRO A 645 -14.11 -27.48 20.48
CA PRO A 645 -14.68 -26.47 19.55
C PRO A 645 -16.15 -26.77 19.21
N ALA A 646 -16.98 -25.74 19.12
CA ALA A 646 -18.44 -25.85 18.92
C ALA A 646 -18.85 -26.68 17.68
N TYR A 647 -18.06 -26.69 16.61
CA TYR A 647 -18.32 -27.49 15.42
C TYR A 647 -18.17 -29.01 15.63
N VAL A 648 -17.47 -29.43 16.69
CA VAL A 648 -17.31 -30.84 17.07
C VAL A 648 -18.61 -31.37 17.69
N ILE A 649 -19.34 -30.52 18.40
CA ILE A 649 -20.66 -30.86 19.01
C ILE A 649 -21.72 -30.98 17.90
N LEU A 650 -21.88 -29.92 17.09
CA LEU A 650 -22.86 -29.89 16.00
C LEU A 650 -22.31 -28.98 14.86
N GLN A 651 -22.21 -29.52 13.66
CA GLN A 651 -21.77 -28.75 12.50
C GLN A 651 -22.77 -27.64 12.12
N GLN A 652 -22.28 -26.51 11.57
CA GLN A 652 -23.14 -25.39 11.20
C GLN A 652 -24.25 -25.77 10.22
N LYS A 653 -23.96 -26.64 9.24
CA LYS A 653 -24.95 -27.15 8.28
C LYS A 653 -26.03 -28.00 8.91
N ALA A 654 -25.70 -28.78 9.95
CA ALA A 654 -26.65 -29.59 10.70
C ALA A 654 -27.56 -28.67 11.53
N LEU A 655 -27.03 -27.68 12.21
CA LEU A 655 -27.78 -26.68 12.96
C LEU A 655 -28.80 -25.94 12.06
N GLN A 656 -28.34 -25.52 10.86
CA GLN A 656 -29.21 -24.86 9.90
C GLN A 656 -30.34 -25.77 9.41
N ALA A 657 -30.03 -27.05 9.10
CA ALA A 657 -31.00 -28.02 8.64
C ALA A 657 -32.08 -28.31 9.73
N ILE A 658 -31.67 -28.43 11.00
CA ILE A 658 -32.58 -28.63 12.12
C ILE A 658 -33.48 -27.39 12.32
N ALA A 659 -32.90 -26.19 12.25
CA ALA A 659 -33.66 -24.94 12.43
C ALA A 659 -34.66 -24.67 11.28
N THR A 660 -34.37 -25.18 10.08
CA THR A 660 -35.24 -25.04 8.90
C THR A 660 -36.37 -26.09 8.91
N ASN A 661 -36.02 -27.37 9.15
CA ASN A 661 -36.93 -28.50 8.95
C ASN A 661 -37.65 -28.94 10.24
N MET A 662 -37.27 -28.40 11.41
CA MET A 662 -37.87 -28.66 12.73
C MET A 662 -38.23 -30.13 12.96
N PRO A 663 -37.26 -31.08 12.98
CA PRO A 663 -37.55 -32.49 13.15
C PRO A 663 -38.09 -32.77 14.56
N HIS A 664 -39.21 -33.49 14.68
CA HIS A 664 -39.86 -33.86 15.95
C HIS A 664 -39.57 -35.31 16.35
N THR A 665 -38.98 -36.11 15.45
CA THR A 665 -38.68 -37.52 15.73
C THR A 665 -37.24 -37.84 15.47
N VAL A 666 -36.70 -38.87 16.14
CA VAL A 666 -35.33 -39.38 15.92
C VAL A 666 -35.12 -39.76 14.44
N ALA A 667 -36.13 -40.29 13.77
CA ALA A 667 -36.06 -40.66 12.36
C ALA A 667 -35.94 -39.44 11.44
N GLU A 668 -36.64 -38.37 11.74
CA GLU A 668 -36.54 -37.09 11.00
C GLU A 668 -35.23 -36.38 11.28
N LEU A 669 -34.74 -36.41 12.52
CA LEU A 669 -33.47 -35.83 12.92
C LEU A 669 -32.29 -36.51 12.17
N LYS A 670 -32.32 -37.84 12.02
CA LYS A 670 -31.32 -38.61 11.27
C LYS A 670 -31.28 -38.22 9.76
N ARG A 671 -32.37 -37.75 9.18
CA ARG A 671 -32.45 -37.33 7.77
C ARG A 671 -31.91 -35.92 7.53
N GLN A 672 -31.62 -35.17 8.60
CA GLN A 672 -31.12 -33.78 8.44
C GLN A 672 -29.69 -33.74 7.91
N LEU A 673 -29.43 -32.82 7.01
CA LEU A 673 -28.11 -32.65 6.37
C LEU A 673 -27.04 -32.37 7.42
N GLY A 674 -26.05 -33.23 7.51
CA GLY A 674 -24.90 -33.09 8.43
C GLY A 674 -25.13 -33.64 9.82
N VAL A 675 -26.28 -34.29 10.09
CA VAL A 675 -26.57 -35.01 11.33
C VAL A 675 -26.17 -36.47 11.16
N GLY A 676 -25.06 -36.86 11.80
CA GLY A 676 -24.56 -38.23 11.77
C GLY A 676 -25.13 -39.10 12.88
N GLU A 677 -25.05 -40.44 12.72
CA GLU A 677 -25.58 -41.40 13.69
C GLU A 677 -25.01 -41.21 15.09
N LYS A 678 -23.74 -40.91 15.24
CA LYS A 678 -23.08 -40.61 16.51
C LYS A 678 -23.61 -39.30 17.15
N THR A 679 -24.00 -38.31 16.36
CA THR A 679 -24.60 -37.05 16.86
C THR A 679 -26.00 -37.34 17.42
N VAL A 680 -26.79 -38.16 16.74
CA VAL A 680 -28.13 -38.56 17.20
C VAL A 680 -28.04 -39.39 18.47
N GLN A 681 -27.10 -40.34 18.56
CA GLN A 681 -26.92 -41.15 19.78
C GLN A 681 -26.51 -40.30 21.00
N ARG A 682 -25.66 -39.27 20.81
CA ARG A 682 -25.15 -38.44 21.89
C ARG A 682 -26.09 -37.31 22.30
N TYR A 683 -26.69 -36.65 21.34
CA TYR A 683 -27.37 -35.37 21.52
C TYR A 683 -28.79 -35.36 20.96
N GLY A 684 -29.29 -36.48 20.40
CA GLY A 684 -30.54 -36.51 19.70
C GLY A 684 -31.75 -36.17 20.60
N ALA A 685 -31.77 -36.62 21.83
CA ALA A 685 -32.81 -36.27 22.79
C ALA A 685 -32.82 -34.75 23.08
N GLU A 686 -31.69 -34.17 23.44
CA GLU A 686 -31.58 -32.74 23.75
C GLU A 686 -31.94 -31.84 22.54
N LEU A 687 -31.54 -32.25 21.32
CA LEU A 687 -31.87 -31.51 20.09
C LEU A 687 -33.40 -31.56 19.81
N LEU A 688 -34.04 -32.71 20.02
CA LEU A 688 -35.49 -32.85 19.86
C LEU A 688 -36.26 -32.09 20.93
N ASP A 689 -35.78 -32.08 22.17
CA ASP A 689 -36.37 -31.28 23.25
C ASP A 689 -36.38 -29.80 22.91
N ILE A 690 -35.24 -29.24 22.42
CA ILE A 690 -35.13 -27.82 22.00
C ILE A 690 -36.11 -27.51 20.85
N VAL A 691 -36.27 -28.40 19.90
CA VAL A 691 -37.23 -28.21 18.79
C VAL A 691 -38.65 -28.29 19.25
N ASN A 692 -38.97 -29.24 20.13
CA ASN A 692 -40.34 -29.43 20.67
C ASN A 692 -40.75 -28.29 21.62
N ASP A 693 -39.84 -27.85 22.50
CA ASP A 693 -40.07 -26.69 23.37
C ASP A 693 -40.35 -25.44 22.56
N TYR A 694 -39.54 -25.20 21.52
CA TYR A 694 -39.76 -24.08 20.62
C TYR A 694 -41.10 -24.13 19.90
N THR A 695 -41.55 -25.33 19.49
CA THR A 695 -42.84 -25.53 18.80
C THR A 695 -44.00 -25.33 19.74
N ASN A 696 -43.89 -25.81 20.99
CA ASN A 696 -44.93 -25.68 22.03
C ASN A 696 -45.09 -24.23 22.48
N ASP A 697 -44.00 -23.46 22.66
CA ASP A 697 -44.08 -22.05 23.05
C ASP A 697 -44.72 -21.17 21.95
N ASN A 698 -44.56 -21.53 20.68
CA ASN A 698 -45.18 -20.79 19.55
C ASN A 698 -46.65 -21.24 19.27
N THR A 699 -47.11 -22.35 19.83
CA THR A 699 -48.52 -22.80 19.69
C THR A 699 -49.44 -22.16 20.74
N LEU A 700 -48.88 -21.54 21.79
CA LEU A 700 -49.64 -20.84 22.86
C LEU A 700 -49.84 -19.33 22.54
N THR A 701 -49.34 -18.83 21.43
CA THR A 701 -49.43 -17.41 21.01
C THR A 701 -50.25 -17.19 19.73
N LEU A 702 -51.05 -18.15 19.28
CA LEU A 702 -52.10 -18.03 18.24
C LEU A 702 -53.50 -18.23 18.89
#